data_80a0952a0a109eb55c1b38f01b94b42d
#
_entry.id   80a0952a0a109eb55c1b38f01b94b42d
#
_cell.length_a   1.000
_cell.length_b   1.000
_cell.length_c   1.000
_cell.angle_alpha   90.00
_cell.angle_beta   90.00
_cell.angle_gamma   90.00
#
_symmetry.space_group_name_H-M   'P 1'
#
loop_
_entity.id
_entity.type
_entity.pdbx_description
1 polymer ?
#
loop_
_entity_poly.entity_id
_entity_poly.type
_entity_poly.pdbx_seq_one_letter_code
_entity_poly.pdbx_strand_id
1 'polypeptide(L)'
;MRLKTSLLKEPKHRELVSCIGWTTADELYSCSDDHQILRWNLLTSETSLVVKLPDSFYPIDLHWFPKTVGGKKQTSAEVFVLTSSDGKFHLASKTGRIEKSVEAHKGAVLAGRWNHDGTALVTAGEDGQIKNWSKSGMLRSTLATQASPVYSVAWGPDSERILYTSGRHLVIKPLQPSVKVIQWKAHDGVILKVDWNSVNDLILSGGEDCKYKVWDSFGRLLYCSLSHDYPVTSLSWAPDGEVFAVGSFNTLRLCDKTGVRNVMNDAVDVLEFRDRVIKASLAFGHLVVATSLQCYIYNTKNWNTPLIFDLKEGTVSLILQAERHALLVDGAGLYIFSYEGRLISSPKFPGMRADVLNAQCVSLSNDTFAIRDKSDEKVILLFDALTGKSLGDGKSLTHKMEVVEIALDQCGPSTERKIALIDKNRDLYLTSVRYLGREPKICKIGSMIHSMAWNNAANILCGVQDSQFTVWYYPSTVFIDKELLPKTLYTKDGSEFGHTPHILSYVDTKVRLRQRDGSLLYTSVPPYAAFLHEFSSSARWEDALRLCRFAKKDSLWACLAAMAIANRELTTAEMAYAAIRELPRVHYINFIKQQPSKESSLAHLLLFSGQVQEAEATLLQAGLLYQAIQVNIDLFNWQRALELAVKHKTHVDTVLAYREKFLQTFGRKESNKRFLQYAKGVEVDWDKIQAKIEMELAKEREKAANASVKSGVAQRR
;
A
#
# COMPACT_ATOMS: atom_id res chain seq x y z
N MET A 1 13.83 11.65 21.07
CA MET A 1 14.11 13.07 21.37
C MET A 1 12.94 13.61 22.17
N ARG A 2 13.12 14.08 23.40
CA ARG A 2 12.02 14.69 24.16
C ARG A 2 11.94 16.18 23.80
N LEU A 3 10.89 16.58 23.11
CA LEU A 3 10.59 17.99 22.86
C LEU A 3 9.77 18.55 24.02
N LYS A 4 10.29 19.56 24.66
CA LYS A 4 9.56 20.31 25.69
C LYS A 4 9.10 21.61 25.06
N THR A 5 7.81 21.79 24.94
CA THR A 5 7.19 23.05 24.50
C THR A 5 6.80 23.88 25.72
N SER A 6 7.17 25.14 25.71
CA SER A 6 6.69 26.10 26.71
C SER A 6 6.17 27.34 26.00
N LEU A 7 4.98 27.79 26.40
CA LEU A 7 4.42 29.06 25.94
C LEU A 7 4.88 30.16 26.90
N LEU A 8 5.39 31.23 26.33
CA LEU A 8 5.70 32.43 27.08
C LEU A 8 4.37 33.12 27.49
N LYS A 9 4.27 33.53 28.73
CA LYS A 9 3.06 34.25 29.24
C LYS A 9 2.83 35.58 28.51
N GLU A 10 3.89 36.23 28.08
CA GLU A 10 3.87 37.48 27.31
C GLU A 10 4.64 37.34 26.02
N PRO A 11 4.05 37.68 24.87
CA PRO A 11 4.77 37.69 23.59
C PRO A 11 5.88 38.75 23.68
N LYS A 12 7.07 38.41 23.21
CA LYS A 12 8.22 39.34 23.20
C LYS A 12 8.28 40.20 21.94
N HIS A 13 7.86 39.65 20.79
CA HIS A 13 7.55 40.44 19.59
C HIS A 13 6.07 40.81 19.56
N ARG A 14 5.75 41.96 19.01
CA ARG A 14 4.38 42.49 18.91
C ARG A 14 3.73 42.17 17.55
N GLU A 15 4.58 41.96 16.54
CA GLU A 15 4.16 41.69 15.16
C GLU A 15 4.75 40.37 14.68
N LEU A 16 4.54 40.04 13.41
CA LEU A 16 4.98 38.79 12.78
C LEU A 16 6.51 38.66 12.84
N VAL A 17 6.99 37.50 13.32
CA VAL A 17 8.41 37.14 13.23
C VAL A 17 8.71 36.65 11.82
N SER A 18 9.46 37.45 11.07
CA SER A 18 9.77 37.21 9.66
C SER A 18 10.92 36.23 9.47
N CYS A 19 11.95 36.32 10.30
CA CYS A 19 13.13 35.43 10.21
C CYS A 19 13.83 35.20 11.56
N ILE A 20 14.51 34.08 11.62
CA ILE A 20 15.31 33.66 12.79
C ILE A 20 16.66 33.09 12.34
N GLY A 21 17.66 33.19 13.21
CA GLY A 21 18.99 32.62 12.96
C GLY A 21 19.74 32.25 14.24
N TRP A 22 20.41 31.12 14.24
CA TRP A 22 21.20 30.62 15.35
C TRP A 22 22.65 31.11 15.33
N THR A 23 23.13 31.57 16.46
CA THR A 23 24.57 31.88 16.64
C THR A 23 25.35 30.73 17.27
N THR A 24 24.73 30.06 18.23
CA THR A 24 25.23 28.89 18.94
C THR A 24 24.08 27.93 19.21
N ALA A 25 24.34 26.77 19.80
CA ALA A 25 23.32 25.83 20.20
C ALA A 25 22.30 26.42 21.21
N ASP A 26 22.70 27.42 21.96
CA ASP A 26 21.92 28.00 23.07
C ASP A 26 21.52 29.47 22.84
N GLU A 27 21.86 30.05 21.70
CA GLU A 27 21.61 31.45 21.39
C GLU A 27 21.04 31.63 19.98
N LEU A 28 19.89 32.26 19.86
CA LEU A 28 19.28 32.61 18.59
C LEU A 28 18.87 34.09 18.53
N TYR A 29 18.71 34.57 17.33
CA TYR A 29 18.22 35.92 17.00
C TYR A 29 16.90 35.78 16.23
N SER A 30 15.95 36.67 16.53
CA SER A 30 14.69 36.80 15.80
C SER A 30 14.49 38.22 15.32
N CYS A 31 13.96 38.37 14.13
CA CYS A 31 13.55 39.64 13.55
C CYS A 31 12.06 39.62 13.29
N SER A 32 11.41 40.74 13.46
CA SER A 32 9.96 40.90 13.33
C SER A 32 9.60 42.19 12.61
N ASP A 33 8.38 42.23 12.11
CA ASP A 33 7.78 43.43 11.51
C ASP A 33 7.55 44.56 12.55
N ASP A 34 7.74 44.29 13.85
CA ASP A 34 7.82 45.30 14.90
C ASP A 34 9.14 46.09 14.88
N HIS A 35 9.97 45.89 13.85
CA HIS A 35 11.27 46.53 13.64
C HIS A 35 12.27 46.30 14.75
N GLN A 36 12.16 45.15 15.47
CA GLN A 36 13.11 44.81 16.52
C GLN A 36 13.86 43.52 16.18
N ILE A 37 15.15 43.49 16.55
CA ILE A 37 15.94 42.27 16.60
C ILE A 37 16.11 41.89 18.06
N LEU A 38 15.61 40.71 18.44
CA LEU A 38 15.75 40.17 19.76
C LEU A 38 16.74 39.02 19.78
N ARG A 39 17.50 38.96 20.85
CA ARG A 39 18.41 37.87 21.18
C ARG A 39 17.80 37.01 22.28
N TRP A 40 17.80 35.74 22.09
CA TRP A 40 17.28 34.72 23.02
C TRP A 40 18.42 33.87 23.54
N ASN A 41 18.58 33.83 24.83
CA ASN A 41 19.47 32.91 25.52
C ASN A 41 18.61 31.76 26.07
N LEU A 42 18.81 30.56 25.52
CA LEU A 42 17.97 29.41 25.88
C LEU A 42 18.39 28.76 27.20
N LEU A 43 19.63 28.98 27.66
CA LEU A 43 20.09 28.46 28.95
C LEU A 43 19.46 29.26 30.11
N THR A 44 19.45 30.61 30.00
CA THR A 44 18.89 31.49 31.02
C THR A 44 17.40 31.79 30.81
N SER A 45 16.84 31.43 29.63
CA SER A 45 15.50 31.81 29.21
C SER A 45 15.27 33.32 29.13
N GLU A 46 16.35 34.11 29.00
CA GLU A 46 16.30 35.57 28.91
C GLU A 46 16.22 36.02 27.44
N THR A 47 15.44 37.09 27.23
CA THR A 47 15.33 37.75 25.95
C THR A 47 15.79 39.18 26.07
N SER A 48 16.70 39.63 25.21
CA SER A 48 17.23 41.00 25.21
C SER A 48 17.06 41.64 23.85
N LEU A 49 16.74 42.94 23.83
CA LEU A 49 16.70 43.75 22.62
C LEU A 49 18.16 43.97 22.15
N VAL A 50 18.42 43.60 20.88
CA VAL A 50 19.72 43.82 20.22
C VAL A 50 19.74 45.20 19.58
N VAL A 51 18.77 45.48 18.73
CA VAL A 51 18.64 46.75 18.02
C VAL A 51 17.19 47.01 17.59
N LYS A 52 16.82 48.26 17.55
CA LYS A 52 15.59 48.69 16.88
C LYS A 52 15.94 49.18 15.48
N LEU A 53 15.34 48.60 14.46
CA LEU A 53 15.50 48.96 13.07
C LEU A 53 14.66 50.21 12.72
N PRO A 54 15.00 50.94 11.66
CA PRO A 54 14.17 52.06 11.16
C PRO A 54 12.77 51.58 10.75
N ASP A 55 11.74 52.39 10.92
CA ASP A 55 10.35 52.04 10.64
C ASP A 55 10.08 51.72 9.13
N SER A 56 11.00 52.10 8.23
CA SER A 56 10.93 51.74 6.81
C SER A 56 11.63 50.43 6.46
N PHE A 57 12.20 49.75 7.43
CA PHE A 57 12.99 48.55 7.23
C PHE A 57 12.24 47.27 7.66
N TYR A 58 11.88 46.44 6.70
CA TYR A 58 11.20 45.18 6.95
C TYR A 58 12.16 44.00 6.67
N PRO A 59 12.62 43.29 7.71
CA PRO A 59 13.53 42.17 7.56
C PRO A 59 12.81 40.97 6.95
N ILE A 60 13.44 40.27 5.97
CA ILE A 60 12.86 39.12 5.31
C ILE A 60 13.60 37.83 5.64
N ASP A 61 14.93 37.85 5.62
CA ASP A 61 15.73 36.66 5.86
C ASP A 61 17.00 37.00 6.64
N LEU A 62 17.43 36.09 7.52
CA LEU A 62 18.63 36.25 8.35
C LEU A 62 19.49 35.01 8.27
N HIS A 63 20.78 35.17 7.98
CA HIS A 63 21.72 34.06 7.96
C HIS A 63 23.08 34.43 8.56
N TRP A 64 23.53 33.66 9.54
CA TRP A 64 24.84 33.89 10.19
C TRP A 64 25.97 33.44 9.29
N PHE A 65 27.09 34.18 9.42
CA PHE A 65 28.36 33.78 8.81
C PHE A 65 28.83 32.45 9.42
N PRO A 66 29.17 31.42 8.61
CA PRO A 66 29.56 30.11 9.13
C PRO A 66 30.84 30.17 9.97
N LYS A 67 30.82 29.44 11.09
CA LYS A 67 32.00 29.27 11.95
C LYS A 67 32.86 28.15 11.36
N THR A 68 34.08 28.49 10.89
CA THR A 68 35.04 27.48 10.41
C THR A 68 35.56 26.65 11.58
N VAL A 69 35.35 25.35 11.54
CA VAL A 69 35.92 24.40 12.51
C VAL A 69 37.40 24.20 12.18
N GLY A 70 38.32 24.66 13.06
CA GLY A 70 39.74 24.30 13.00
C GLY A 70 40.75 25.40 12.59
N GLY A 71 40.34 26.63 12.38
CA GLY A 71 41.30 27.76 12.14
C GLY A 71 41.81 28.41 13.43
N LYS A 72 43.11 28.72 13.51
CA LYS A 72 43.69 29.55 14.54
C LYS A 72 42.79 30.72 14.88
N LYS A 73 42.63 31.06 16.17
CA LYS A 73 41.90 32.21 16.71
C LYS A 73 42.13 33.48 15.89
N GLN A 74 41.51 33.64 14.74
CA GLN A 74 41.19 34.94 14.20
C GLN A 74 39.85 35.34 14.80
N THR A 75 39.80 36.46 15.47
CA THR A 75 38.60 37.18 15.86
C THR A 75 37.81 37.52 14.60
N SER A 76 37.18 36.51 13.98
CA SER A 76 36.18 36.73 12.93
C SER A 76 35.01 37.40 13.63
N ALA A 77 34.76 38.68 13.32
CA ALA A 77 33.59 39.38 13.79
C ALA A 77 32.37 38.48 13.52
N GLU A 78 31.58 38.15 14.56
CA GLU A 78 30.33 37.42 14.43
C GLU A 78 29.38 38.33 13.68
N VAL A 79 29.25 38.09 12.36
CA VAL A 79 28.49 38.91 11.42
C VAL A 79 27.37 38.06 10.85
N PHE A 80 26.19 38.65 10.64
CA PHE A 80 25.10 38.02 9.92
C PHE A 80 24.65 38.89 8.74
N VAL A 81 24.08 38.26 7.71
CA VAL A 81 23.39 38.96 6.64
C VAL A 81 21.91 39.07 7.01
N LEU A 82 21.38 40.26 6.81
CA LEU A 82 19.97 40.57 6.94
C LEU A 82 19.45 41.11 5.62
N THR A 83 18.44 40.48 5.04
CA THR A 83 17.81 40.93 3.80
C THR A 83 16.57 41.73 4.09
N SER A 84 16.21 42.65 3.20
CA SER A 84 15.15 43.61 3.41
C SER A 84 14.22 43.74 2.17
N SER A 85 13.03 44.22 2.44
CA SER A 85 12.02 44.55 1.38
C SER A 85 12.40 45.70 0.47
N ASP A 86 13.37 46.54 0.87
CA ASP A 86 13.83 47.69 0.07
C ASP A 86 14.86 47.32 -1.00
N GLY A 87 15.12 46.05 -1.23
CA GLY A 87 16.07 45.57 -2.26
C GLY A 87 17.53 45.55 -1.79
N LYS A 88 17.77 45.77 -0.51
CA LYS A 88 19.12 45.77 0.08
C LYS A 88 19.36 44.51 0.91
N PHE A 89 20.61 44.17 1.05
CA PHE A 89 21.06 43.34 2.15
C PHE A 89 22.03 44.07 3.04
N HIS A 90 22.05 43.77 4.31
CA HIS A 90 22.89 44.41 5.29
C HIS A 90 23.78 43.35 5.97
N LEU A 91 25.07 43.70 6.13
CA LEU A 91 25.99 42.95 6.94
C LEU A 91 25.98 43.61 8.34
N ALA A 92 25.53 42.88 9.33
CA ALA A 92 25.39 43.37 10.69
C ALA A 92 26.23 42.54 11.64
N SER A 93 26.83 43.23 12.65
CA SER A 93 27.56 42.58 13.71
C SER A 93 26.61 41.96 14.73
N LYS A 94 27.11 41.08 15.61
CA LYS A 94 26.40 40.47 16.73
C LYS A 94 25.68 41.50 17.65
N THR A 95 26.21 42.71 17.73
CA THR A 95 25.61 43.81 18.51
C THR A 95 24.46 44.51 17.76
N GLY A 96 24.11 44.10 16.55
CA GLY A 96 23.09 44.70 15.73
C GLY A 96 23.55 45.92 14.92
N ARG A 97 24.83 46.31 15.02
CA ARG A 97 25.40 47.42 14.25
C ARG A 97 25.50 47.00 12.77
N ILE A 98 24.86 47.76 11.89
CA ILE A 98 24.99 47.58 10.45
C ILE A 98 26.39 48.07 10.04
N GLU A 99 27.22 47.17 9.56
CA GLU A 99 28.58 47.45 9.09
C GLU A 99 28.58 47.88 7.63
N LYS A 100 27.69 47.30 6.81
CA LYS A 100 27.56 47.58 5.39
C LYS A 100 26.15 47.36 4.90
N SER A 101 25.66 48.25 4.02
CA SER A 101 24.42 48.12 3.27
C SER A 101 24.73 48.05 1.78
N VAL A 102 24.14 47.12 1.07
CA VAL A 102 24.40 46.89 -0.37
C VAL A 102 23.07 46.83 -1.11
N GLU A 103 22.94 47.67 -2.15
CA GLU A 103 21.81 47.55 -3.07
C GLU A 103 21.99 46.33 -3.97
N ALA A 104 21.12 45.33 -3.77
CA ALA A 104 21.28 44.04 -4.40
C ALA A 104 20.27 43.78 -5.53
N HIS A 105 19.02 44.11 -5.32
CA HIS A 105 17.93 43.76 -6.24
C HIS A 105 16.97 44.93 -6.48
N LYS A 106 16.23 44.85 -7.59
CA LYS A 106 15.09 45.74 -7.87
C LYS A 106 13.84 45.15 -7.30
N GLY A 107 13.45 45.54 -6.08
CA GLY A 107 12.41 44.92 -5.27
C GLY A 107 13.02 44.13 -4.13
N ALA A 108 12.18 43.43 -3.38
CA ALA A 108 12.56 42.74 -2.15
C ALA A 108 13.68 41.69 -2.33
N VAL A 109 14.60 41.62 -1.39
CA VAL A 109 15.60 40.52 -1.30
C VAL A 109 14.99 39.40 -0.49
N LEU A 110 14.50 38.34 -1.17
CA LEU A 110 13.70 37.29 -0.58
C LEU A 110 14.53 36.25 0.18
N ALA A 111 15.77 36.03 -0.20
CA ALA A 111 16.66 35.08 0.49
C ALA A 111 18.13 35.53 0.41
N GLY A 112 18.89 35.24 1.47
CA GLY A 112 20.34 35.49 1.55
C GLY A 112 21.05 34.35 2.28
N ARG A 113 22.01 33.66 1.63
CA ARG A 113 22.70 32.51 2.19
C ARG A 113 24.20 32.54 1.97
N TRP A 114 24.96 32.46 3.06
CA TRP A 114 26.39 32.18 2.99
C TRP A 114 26.64 30.74 2.58
N ASN A 115 27.68 30.52 1.78
CA ASN A 115 28.17 29.17 1.55
C ASN A 115 28.86 28.60 2.82
N HIS A 116 29.13 27.29 2.82
CA HIS A 116 29.60 26.60 4.02
C HIS A 116 30.94 27.06 4.54
N ASP A 117 31.83 27.59 3.68
CA ASP A 117 33.15 28.10 4.02
C ASP A 117 33.19 29.63 4.23
N GLY A 118 32.09 30.33 4.04
CA GLY A 118 31.98 31.78 4.23
C GLY A 118 32.68 32.61 3.17
N THR A 119 33.08 32.05 2.04
CA THR A 119 33.78 32.76 0.97
C THR A 119 32.85 33.51 0.02
N ALA A 120 31.60 33.11 -0.04
CA ALA A 120 30.59 33.65 -0.94
C ALA A 120 29.20 33.79 -0.27
N LEU A 121 28.48 34.84 -0.66
CA LEU A 121 27.09 35.06 -0.30
C LEU A 121 26.24 35.01 -1.57
N VAL A 122 25.12 34.29 -1.55
CA VAL A 122 24.13 34.32 -2.62
C VAL A 122 22.88 35.00 -2.13
N THR A 123 22.35 35.92 -2.96
CA THR A 123 21.05 36.57 -2.74
C THR A 123 20.10 36.26 -3.89
N ALA A 124 18.82 36.17 -3.57
CA ALA A 124 17.74 36.01 -4.52
C ALA A 124 16.64 37.06 -4.27
N GLY A 125 16.10 37.63 -5.33
CA GLY A 125 15.17 38.74 -5.21
C GLY A 125 13.85 38.55 -5.96
N GLU A 126 12.96 39.47 -5.69
CA GLU A 126 11.67 39.63 -6.39
C GLU A 126 11.84 39.89 -7.88
N ASP A 127 12.98 40.54 -8.28
CA ASP A 127 13.35 40.78 -9.66
C ASP A 127 13.76 39.53 -10.45
N GLY A 128 13.63 38.35 -9.85
CA GLY A 128 13.98 37.07 -10.47
C GLY A 128 15.49 36.83 -10.64
N GLN A 129 16.34 37.71 -10.12
CA GLN A 129 17.79 37.58 -10.23
C GLN A 129 18.38 36.82 -9.06
N ILE A 130 19.43 36.07 -9.34
CA ILE A 130 20.26 35.39 -8.33
C ILE A 130 21.69 35.93 -8.50
N LYS A 131 22.22 36.51 -7.45
CA LYS A 131 23.51 37.19 -7.46
C LYS A 131 24.47 36.56 -6.45
N ASN A 132 25.73 36.44 -6.87
CA ASN A 132 26.82 35.96 -6.06
C ASN A 132 27.72 37.12 -5.63
N TRP A 133 27.97 37.23 -4.35
CA TRP A 133 28.73 38.29 -3.70
C TRP A 133 29.98 37.80 -2.99
N SER A 134 30.99 38.62 -2.87
CA SER A 134 32.13 38.37 -2.02
C SER A 134 31.77 38.54 -0.52
N LYS A 135 32.61 38.07 0.37
CA LYS A 135 32.50 38.31 1.83
C LYS A 135 32.37 39.80 2.19
N SER A 136 32.99 40.70 1.41
CA SER A 136 32.91 42.13 1.61
C SER A 136 31.67 42.78 0.96
N GLY A 137 30.76 42.04 0.39
CA GLY A 137 29.56 42.55 -0.30
C GLY A 137 29.84 43.18 -1.64
N MET A 138 30.87 42.75 -2.40
CA MET A 138 31.08 43.12 -3.80
C MET A 138 30.45 42.09 -4.74
N LEU A 139 29.73 42.53 -5.74
CA LEU A 139 29.10 41.65 -6.74
C LEU A 139 30.19 40.93 -7.55
N ARG A 140 30.15 39.60 -7.55
CA ARG A 140 31.02 38.72 -8.35
C ARG A 140 30.38 38.41 -9.70
N SER A 141 29.12 37.97 -9.66
CA SER A 141 28.39 37.59 -10.86
C SER A 141 26.88 37.56 -10.65
N THR A 142 26.10 37.73 -11.70
CA THR A 142 24.68 37.35 -11.73
C THR A 142 24.60 35.96 -12.27
N LEU A 143 24.15 35.04 -11.43
CA LEU A 143 24.13 33.59 -11.72
C LEU A 143 22.97 33.21 -12.63
N ALA A 144 21.79 33.76 -12.38
CA ALA A 144 20.60 33.50 -13.17
C ALA A 144 19.67 34.72 -13.15
N THR A 145 18.85 34.82 -14.19
CA THR A 145 17.74 35.80 -14.29
C THR A 145 16.51 35.05 -14.77
N GLN A 146 15.40 35.21 -14.08
CA GLN A 146 14.14 34.56 -14.37
C GLN A 146 13.00 35.55 -14.46
N ALA A 147 11.88 35.13 -15.05
CA ALA A 147 10.70 35.98 -15.19
C ALA A 147 9.85 36.05 -13.90
N SER A 148 10.08 35.15 -12.96
CA SER A 148 9.33 35.03 -11.69
C SER A 148 10.24 35.26 -10.50
N PRO A 149 9.71 35.74 -9.34
CA PRO A 149 10.46 35.89 -8.12
C PRO A 149 11.12 34.60 -7.69
N VAL A 150 12.30 34.70 -7.08
CA VAL A 150 13.05 33.57 -6.50
C VAL A 150 12.90 33.60 -4.98
N TYR A 151 12.03 32.76 -4.44
CA TYR A 151 11.65 32.80 -3.03
C TYR A 151 12.71 32.23 -2.09
N SER A 152 13.49 31.26 -2.53
CA SER A 152 14.47 30.60 -1.68
C SER A 152 15.66 30.06 -2.45
N VAL A 153 16.83 30.09 -1.78
CA VAL A 153 18.09 29.55 -2.29
C VAL A 153 18.79 28.73 -1.20
N ALA A 154 19.54 27.70 -1.61
CA ALA A 154 20.38 26.91 -0.73
C ALA A 154 21.69 26.55 -1.44
N TRP A 155 22.77 26.40 -0.67
CA TRP A 155 24.06 25.93 -1.17
C TRP A 155 24.12 24.41 -1.15
N GLY A 156 24.72 23.81 -2.16
CA GLY A 156 25.07 22.40 -2.15
C GLY A 156 26.21 22.10 -1.16
N PRO A 157 26.39 20.83 -0.77
CA PRO A 157 27.41 20.39 0.18
C PRO A 157 28.85 20.82 -0.17
N ASP A 158 29.12 20.88 -1.47
CA ASP A 158 30.43 21.22 -2.04
C ASP A 158 30.71 22.74 -2.12
N SER A 159 29.73 23.60 -1.80
CA SER A 159 29.78 25.06 -2.03
C SER A 159 30.02 25.46 -3.50
N GLU A 160 29.90 24.52 -4.44
CA GLU A 160 30.07 24.75 -5.89
C GLU A 160 28.77 24.72 -6.66
N ARG A 161 27.67 24.27 -6.03
CA ARG A 161 26.33 24.21 -6.62
C ARG A 161 25.34 25.02 -5.81
N ILE A 162 24.37 25.61 -6.50
CA ILE A 162 23.30 26.40 -5.89
C ILE A 162 21.96 25.80 -6.31
N LEU A 163 21.11 25.56 -5.33
CA LEU A 163 19.70 25.23 -5.51
C LEU A 163 18.86 26.49 -5.38
N TYR A 164 17.91 26.67 -6.29
CA TYR A 164 16.96 27.78 -6.19
C TYR A 164 15.57 27.43 -6.73
N THR A 165 14.59 28.22 -6.34
CA THR A 165 13.20 28.08 -6.76
C THR A 165 12.93 28.85 -8.05
N SER A 166 12.17 28.26 -8.98
CA SER A 166 11.71 28.85 -10.23
C SER A 166 10.23 28.54 -10.47
N GLY A 167 9.36 29.30 -9.80
CA GLY A 167 7.92 29.01 -9.79
C GLY A 167 7.67 27.60 -9.24
N ARG A 168 7.27 26.66 -10.10
CA ARG A 168 6.98 25.24 -9.75
C ARG A 168 8.18 24.32 -9.91
N HIS A 169 9.32 24.84 -10.37
CA HIS A 169 10.52 24.06 -10.64
C HIS A 169 11.60 24.29 -9.59
N LEU A 170 12.40 23.29 -9.35
CA LEU A 170 13.69 23.38 -8.67
C LEU A 170 14.79 23.35 -9.71
N VAL A 171 15.82 24.15 -9.46
CA VAL A 171 16.97 24.26 -10.35
C VAL A 171 18.25 24.13 -9.53
N ILE A 172 19.10 23.19 -9.90
CA ILE A 172 20.48 23.08 -9.38
C ILE A 172 21.40 23.64 -10.45
N LYS A 173 22.06 24.74 -10.12
CA LYS A 173 23.02 25.41 -11.00
C LYS A 173 24.43 25.30 -10.42
N PRO A 174 25.34 24.64 -11.15
CA PRO A 174 26.77 24.67 -10.83
C PRO A 174 27.34 26.07 -11.08
N LEU A 175 28.33 26.47 -10.26
CA LEU A 175 29.09 27.71 -10.47
C LEU A 175 30.02 27.61 -11.68
N GLN A 176 30.48 26.41 -12.00
CA GLN A 176 31.32 26.12 -13.17
C GLN A 176 30.45 26.13 -14.45
N PRO A 177 30.78 26.97 -15.47
CA PRO A 177 29.98 27.11 -16.68
C PRO A 177 29.88 25.84 -17.54
N SER A 178 30.85 24.92 -17.42
CA SER A 178 30.95 23.69 -18.20
C SER A 178 29.99 22.58 -17.71
N VAL A 179 29.44 22.70 -16.52
CA VAL A 179 28.59 21.65 -15.92
C VAL A 179 27.11 21.94 -16.20
N LYS A 180 26.37 20.92 -16.59
CA LYS A 180 24.98 21.03 -16.98
C LYS A 180 24.08 21.39 -15.79
N VAL A 181 23.16 22.34 -16.04
CA VAL A 181 22.08 22.69 -15.08
C VAL A 181 21.07 21.57 -15.01
N ILE A 182 20.64 21.21 -13.78
CA ILE A 182 19.59 20.23 -13.53
C ILE A 182 18.33 21.00 -13.15
N GLN A 183 17.23 20.75 -13.85
CA GLN A 183 15.93 21.40 -13.59
C GLN A 183 14.82 20.38 -13.70
N TRP A 184 13.88 20.41 -12.76
CA TRP A 184 12.69 19.53 -12.76
C TRP A 184 11.47 20.22 -12.18
N LYS A 185 10.27 19.78 -12.62
CA LYS A 185 9.01 20.21 -12.00
C LYS A 185 8.87 19.52 -10.65
N ALA A 186 8.95 20.29 -9.56
CA ALA A 186 8.93 19.74 -8.21
C ALA A 186 7.53 19.79 -7.56
N HIS A 187 6.77 20.88 -7.77
CA HIS A 187 5.47 21.09 -7.15
C HIS A 187 4.39 21.46 -8.17
N ASP A 188 3.13 21.37 -7.76
CA ASP A 188 1.99 21.84 -8.57
C ASP A 188 1.62 23.30 -8.27
N GLY A 189 2.08 23.84 -7.14
CA GLY A 189 2.05 25.26 -6.76
C GLY A 189 3.44 25.90 -6.77
N VAL A 190 3.51 27.18 -6.42
CA VAL A 190 4.78 27.90 -6.28
C VAL A 190 5.57 27.34 -5.10
N ILE A 191 6.87 27.18 -5.28
CA ILE A 191 7.77 26.70 -4.23
C ILE A 191 8.22 27.89 -3.38
N LEU A 192 7.91 27.85 -2.09
CA LEU A 192 8.16 28.96 -1.16
C LEU A 192 9.48 28.81 -0.41
N LYS A 193 9.88 27.59 -0.07
CA LYS A 193 11.10 27.34 0.69
C LYS A 193 11.81 26.09 0.22
N VAL A 194 13.16 26.16 0.23
CA VAL A 194 14.05 25.01 0.00
C VAL A 194 15.17 25.00 1.01
N ASP A 195 15.68 23.82 1.29
CA ASP A 195 16.88 23.64 2.09
C ASP A 195 17.66 22.41 1.56
N TRP A 196 18.99 22.46 1.61
CA TRP A 196 19.88 21.41 1.11
C TRP A 196 20.86 21.03 2.21
N ASN A 197 20.75 19.82 2.73
CA ASN A 197 21.60 19.36 3.80
C ASN A 197 22.98 18.96 3.29
N SER A 198 24.01 19.43 3.98
CA SER A 198 25.41 19.19 3.62
C SER A 198 25.94 17.81 4.02
N VAL A 199 25.27 17.09 4.91
CA VAL A 199 25.75 15.80 5.44
C VAL A 199 25.19 14.64 4.61
N ASN A 200 23.87 14.64 4.34
CA ASN A 200 23.18 13.55 3.64
C ASN A 200 22.91 13.83 2.16
N ASP A 201 23.27 15.02 1.64
CA ASP A 201 23.05 15.49 0.26
C ASP A 201 21.57 15.46 -0.18
N LEU A 202 20.64 15.57 0.77
CA LEU A 202 19.21 15.58 0.50
C LEU A 202 18.64 16.99 0.41
N ILE A 203 17.72 17.17 -0.52
CA ILE A 203 17.02 18.42 -0.77
C ILE A 203 15.61 18.35 -0.22
N LEU A 204 15.19 19.39 0.48
CA LEU A 204 13.85 19.57 1.01
C LEU A 204 13.19 20.74 0.31
N SER A 205 11.94 20.57 -0.11
CA SER A 205 11.14 21.64 -0.74
C SER A 205 9.72 21.69 -0.20
N GLY A 206 9.16 22.88 -0.11
CA GLY A 206 7.77 23.10 0.30
C GLY A 206 7.15 24.28 -0.46
N GLY A 207 5.85 24.22 -0.66
CA GLY A 207 5.19 25.20 -1.50
C GLY A 207 3.69 25.39 -1.23
N GLU A 208 3.08 26.16 -2.13
CA GLU A 208 1.65 26.50 -2.10
C GLU A 208 0.71 25.32 -2.32
N ASP A 209 1.21 24.23 -2.90
CA ASP A 209 0.44 22.98 -3.06
C ASP A 209 0.22 22.24 -1.73
N CYS A 210 0.56 22.87 -0.61
CA CYS A 210 0.42 22.35 0.73
C CYS A 210 1.19 21.04 0.98
N LYS A 211 2.27 20.81 0.25
CA LYS A 211 3.11 19.61 0.37
C LYS A 211 4.56 19.99 0.63
N TYR A 212 5.25 19.10 1.35
CA TYR A 212 6.72 19.09 1.35
C TYR A 212 7.20 17.81 0.68
N LYS A 213 8.37 17.90 0.07
CA LYS A 213 8.98 16.81 -0.68
C LYS A 213 10.46 16.71 -0.36
N VAL A 214 10.96 15.48 -0.34
CA VAL A 214 12.38 15.16 -0.16
C VAL A 214 12.92 14.62 -1.49
N TRP A 215 14.06 15.12 -1.92
CA TRP A 215 14.69 14.81 -3.19
C TRP A 215 16.15 14.44 -2.98
N ASP A 216 16.72 13.68 -3.90
CA ASP A 216 18.18 13.56 -4.00
C ASP A 216 18.76 14.72 -4.83
N SER A 217 20.10 14.82 -4.83
CA SER A 217 20.84 15.85 -5.60
C SER A 217 20.77 15.69 -7.12
N PHE A 218 20.11 14.64 -7.62
CA PHE A 218 19.84 14.41 -9.05
C PHE A 218 18.41 14.78 -9.47
N GLY A 219 17.59 15.25 -8.52
CA GLY A 219 16.20 15.64 -8.76
C GLY A 219 15.20 14.47 -8.73
N ARG A 220 15.58 13.30 -8.21
CA ARG A 220 14.66 12.18 -8.01
C ARG A 220 13.86 12.36 -6.73
N LEU A 221 12.56 12.16 -6.80
CA LEU A 221 11.67 12.24 -5.66
C LEU A 221 11.86 11.02 -4.74
N LEU A 222 12.24 11.26 -3.49
CA LEU A 222 12.36 10.24 -2.46
C LEU A 222 11.10 10.15 -1.60
N TYR A 223 10.49 11.30 -1.28
CA TYR A 223 9.27 11.34 -0.49
C TYR A 223 8.38 12.53 -0.88
N CYS A 224 7.07 12.33 -0.83
CA CYS A 224 6.06 13.37 -0.97
C CYS A 224 5.06 13.26 0.18
N SER A 225 4.89 14.33 0.94
CA SER A 225 3.92 14.37 2.04
C SER A 225 2.48 14.27 1.54
N LEU A 226 1.57 13.88 2.43
CA LEU A 226 0.16 14.17 2.25
C LEU A 226 -0.04 15.70 2.23
N SER A 227 -1.12 16.15 1.59
CA SER A 227 -1.45 17.57 1.59
C SER A 227 -1.72 18.06 3.01
N HIS A 228 -1.08 19.16 3.39
CA HIS A 228 -1.38 19.90 4.61
C HIS A 228 -2.61 20.78 4.40
N ASP A 229 -3.18 21.30 5.48
CA ASP A 229 -4.33 22.22 5.37
C ASP A 229 -3.94 23.58 4.80
N TYR A 230 -2.66 23.96 4.94
CA TYR A 230 -2.12 25.28 4.54
C TYR A 230 -0.77 25.13 3.83
N PRO A 231 -0.35 26.12 3.03
CA PRO A 231 0.95 26.15 2.37
C PRO A 231 2.12 25.94 3.33
N VAL A 232 3.15 25.25 2.84
CA VAL A 232 4.40 25.05 3.57
C VAL A 232 5.30 26.26 3.33
N THR A 233 5.46 27.10 4.35
CA THR A 233 6.16 28.38 4.25
C THR A 233 7.58 28.37 4.80
N SER A 234 7.92 27.41 5.67
CA SER A 234 9.26 27.30 6.24
C SER A 234 9.73 25.86 6.35
N LEU A 235 11.02 25.67 6.11
CA LEU A 235 11.71 24.39 6.14
C LEU A 235 13.12 24.59 6.66
N SER A 236 13.63 23.63 7.43
CA SER A 236 15.02 23.63 7.86
C SER A 236 15.48 22.22 8.20
N TRP A 237 16.64 21.81 7.67
CA TRP A 237 17.35 20.62 8.11
C TRP A 237 18.06 20.84 9.45
N ALA A 238 18.08 19.80 10.26
CA ALA A 238 19.04 19.76 11.36
C ALA A 238 20.48 19.59 10.80
N PRO A 239 21.50 20.15 11.47
CA PRO A 239 22.86 20.09 10.97
C PRO A 239 23.42 18.67 10.77
N ASP A 240 22.94 17.71 11.55
CA ASP A 240 23.31 16.28 11.47
C ASP A 240 22.64 15.54 10.29
N GLY A 241 21.66 16.15 9.65
CA GLY A 241 20.92 15.56 8.52
C GLY A 241 19.96 14.43 8.89
N GLU A 242 19.73 14.16 10.18
CA GLU A 242 18.85 13.06 10.61
C GLU A 242 17.37 13.47 10.70
N VAL A 243 17.11 14.75 10.96
CA VAL A 243 15.74 15.29 11.08
C VAL A 243 15.63 16.64 10.38
N PHE A 244 14.41 17.01 10.04
CA PHE A 244 14.08 18.35 9.53
C PHE A 244 12.76 18.86 10.08
N ALA A 245 12.61 20.19 10.11
CA ALA A 245 11.42 20.89 10.52
C ALA A 245 10.61 21.37 9.31
N VAL A 246 9.30 21.27 9.39
CA VAL A 246 8.33 21.77 8.40
C VAL A 246 7.36 22.68 9.11
N GLY A 247 7.30 23.93 8.69
CA GLY A 247 6.38 24.96 9.19
C GLY A 247 5.28 25.28 8.18
N SER A 248 4.05 25.32 8.67
CA SER A 248 2.86 25.77 7.97
C SER A 248 2.02 26.60 8.93
N PHE A 249 0.91 27.19 8.47
CA PHE A 249 0.05 27.98 9.35
C PHE A 249 -0.38 27.15 10.58
N ASN A 250 -0.09 27.67 11.78
CA ASN A 250 -0.38 27.04 13.09
C ASN A 250 0.19 25.63 13.29
N THR A 251 1.06 25.14 12.42
CA THR A 251 1.63 23.81 12.57
C THR A 251 3.14 23.82 12.37
N LEU A 252 3.82 23.08 13.25
CA LEU A 252 5.22 22.75 13.13
C LEU A 252 5.36 21.23 13.23
N ARG A 253 6.01 20.61 12.25
CA ARG A 253 6.31 19.18 12.23
C ARG A 253 7.80 18.95 12.24
N LEU A 254 8.26 17.97 13.02
CA LEU A 254 9.62 17.45 12.91
C LEU A 254 9.56 16.08 12.26
N CYS A 255 10.25 15.93 11.16
CA CYS A 255 10.29 14.71 10.37
C CYS A 255 11.70 14.11 10.39
N ASP A 256 11.80 12.79 10.30
CA ASP A 256 13.08 12.14 10.05
C ASP A 256 13.57 12.40 8.61
N LYS A 257 14.80 12.07 8.30
CA LYS A 257 15.41 12.28 6.98
C LYS A 257 14.65 11.64 5.81
N THR A 258 13.81 10.66 6.08
CA THR A 258 12.96 10.03 5.06
C THR A 258 11.70 10.83 4.75
N GLY A 259 11.38 11.83 5.58
CA GLY A 259 10.17 12.65 5.47
C GLY A 259 8.89 11.98 5.98
N VAL A 260 8.98 10.72 6.33
CA VAL A 260 7.83 9.86 6.64
C VAL A 260 7.40 9.98 8.09
N ARG A 261 8.36 10.05 9.00
CA ARG A 261 8.11 9.99 10.42
C ARG A 261 8.02 11.40 11.01
N ASN A 262 6.83 11.75 11.51
CA ASN A 262 6.67 12.96 12.32
C ASN A 262 7.21 12.70 13.73
N VAL A 263 8.34 13.29 14.07
CA VAL A 263 9.00 13.08 15.35
C VAL A 263 8.30 13.82 16.51
N MET A 264 7.41 14.78 16.19
CA MET A 264 6.68 15.56 17.22
C MET A 264 5.30 15.01 17.58
N ASN A 265 4.54 14.48 16.61
CA ASN A 265 3.14 14.14 16.81
C ASN A 265 2.87 12.65 17.01
N ASP A 266 3.88 11.78 16.84
CA ASP A 266 3.70 10.33 16.92
C ASP A 266 4.24 9.71 18.21
N ALA A 267 4.83 10.49 19.10
CA ALA A 267 5.03 10.06 20.48
C ALA A 267 3.70 10.23 21.23
N VAL A 268 2.74 9.34 20.94
CA VAL A 268 1.49 9.26 21.70
C VAL A 268 1.82 8.93 23.15
N ASP A 269 2.85 8.11 23.36
CA ASP A 269 3.40 7.82 24.68
C ASP A 269 4.83 7.30 24.61
N VAL A 270 5.60 7.40 25.71
CA VAL A 270 6.89 6.78 25.89
C VAL A 270 6.73 5.66 26.88
N LEU A 271 6.86 4.42 26.40
CA LEU A 271 6.78 3.23 27.22
C LEU A 271 8.17 2.86 27.71
N GLU A 272 8.34 2.81 29.04
CA GLU A 272 9.59 2.39 29.67
C GLU A 272 9.49 0.91 30.08
N PHE A 273 10.46 0.11 29.69
CA PHE A 273 10.56 -1.31 30.03
C PHE A 273 11.73 -1.54 30.98
N ARG A 274 11.57 -2.47 31.91
CA ARG A 274 12.65 -2.85 32.85
C ARG A 274 13.79 -3.55 32.13
N ASP A 275 13.46 -4.33 31.08
CA ASP A 275 14.41 -5.14 30.33
C ASP A 275 14.51 -4.67 28.88
N ARG A 276 15.56 -5.17 28.21
CA ARG A 276 15.81 -4.90 26.79
C ARG A 276 14.64 -5.40 25.92
N VAL A 277 14.08 -4.51 25.11
CA VAL A 277 13.09 -4.88 24.10
C VAL A 277 13.78 -5.65 22.96
N ILE A 278 13.29 -6.86 22.70
CA ILE A 278 13.80 -7.76 21.65
C ILE A 278 13.01 -7.58 20.37
N LYS A 279 11.68 -7.61 20.47
CA LYS A 279 10.74 -7.47 19.33
C LYS A 279 9.54 -6.65 19.74
N ALA A 280 8.97 -5.93 18.77
CA ALA A 280 7.69 -5.26 18.91
C ALA A 280 6.89 -5.37 17.62
N SER A 281 5.57 -5.46 17.75
CA SER A 281 4.63 -5.48 16.62
C SER A 281 3.39 -4.65 16.97
N LEU A 282 2.99 -3.76 16.08
CA LEU A 282 1.80 -2.92 16.22
C LEU A 282 0.84 -3.20 15.07
N ALA A 283 -0.27 -3.84 15.35
CA ALA A 283 -1.33 -4.12 14.39
C ALA A 283 -2.67 -4.34 15.10
N PHE A 284 -3.77 -4.19 14.38
CA PHE A 284 -5.13 -4.47 14.84
C PHE A 284 -5.49 -3.81 16.20
N GLY A 285 -5.02 -2.57 16.41
CA GLY A 285 -5.29 -1.82 17.63
C GLY A 285 -4.54 -2.31 18.88
N HIS A 286 -3.51 -3.16 18.73
CA HIS A 286 -2.71 -3.67 19.83
C HIS A 286 -1.21 -3.57 19.53
N LEU A 287 -0.44 -3.15 20.55
CA LEU A 287 1.01 -3.21 20.54
C LEU A 287 1.47 -4.39 21.40
N VAL A 288 2.16 -5.32 20.78
CA VAL A 288 2.78 -6.47 21.45
C VAL A 288 4.28 -6.24 21.51
N VAL A 289 4.84 -6.21 22.71
CA VAL A 289 6.28 -5.99 22.94
C VAL A 289 6.84 -7.18 23.72
N ALA A 290 7.86 -7.81 23.18
CA ALA A 290 8.61 -8.86 23.86
C ALA A 290 9.95 -8.29 24.33
N THR A 291 10.20 -8.41 25.62
CA THR A 291 11.51 -8.16 26.25
C THR A 291 12.28 -9.48 26.42
N SER A 292 13.40 -9.44 27.08
CA SER A 292 14.19 -10.64 27.39
C SER A 292 13.48 -11.63 28.33
N LEU A 293 12.54 -11.17 29.14
CA LEU A 293 11.87 -11.99 30.15
C LEU A 293 10.34 -12.01 30.02
N GLN A 294 9.75 -10.92 29.50
CA GLN A 294 8.31 -10.69 29.56
C GLN A 294 7.75 -10.26 28.20
N CYS A 295 6.46 -10.53 28.02
CA CYS A 295 5.68 -9.97 26.92
C CYS A 295 4.65 -8.99 27.48
N TYR A 296 4.54 -7.85 26.82
CA TYR A 296 3.62 -6.76 27.15
C TYR A 296 2.62 -6.61 26.00
N ILE A 297 1.33 -6.59 26.31
CA ILE A 297 0.27 -6.30 25.35
C ILE A 297 -0.43 -5.02 25.77
N TYR A 298 -0.34 -4.00 24.92
CA TYR A 298 -1.04 -2.73 25.07
C TYR A 298 -2.20 -2.64 24.10
N ASN A 299 -3.29 -2.05 24.56
CA ASN A 299 -4.37 -1.64 23.68
C ASN A 299 -4.17 -0.16 23.29
N THR A 300 -4.28 0.16 21.99
CA THR A 300 -4.09 1.54 21.49
C THR A 300 -5.10 2.55 22.03
N LYS A 301 -6.20 2.09 22.59
CA LYS A 301 -7.19 2.95 23.28
C LYS A 301 -6.81 3.26 24.72
N ASN A 302 -5.95 2.44 25.34
CA ASN A 302 -5.50 2.62 26.73
C ASN A 302 -4.06 2.12 26.90
N TRP A 303 -3.11 3.05 26.90
CA TRP A 303 -1.68 2.77 27.02
C TRP A 303 -1.21 2.57 28.48
N ASN A 304 -2.05 2.90 29.48
CA ASN A 304 -1.63 2.94 30.88
C ASN A 304 -1.68 1.58 31.58
N THR A 305 -2.42 0.61 31.02
CA THR A 305 -2.62 -0.71 31.63
C THR A 305 -2.22 -1.82 30.66
N PRO A 306 -0.92 -2.10 30.51
CA PRO A 306 -0.48 -3.25 29.73
C PRO A 306 -0.84 -4.56 30.44
N LEU A 307 -1.16 -5.55 29.65
CA LEU A 307 -1.18 -6.92 30.12
C LEU A 307 0.24 -7.47 30.03
N ILE A 308 0.72 -8.09 31.11
CA ILE A 308 2.11 -8.57 31.22
C ILE A 308 2.07 -10.07 31.56
N PHE A 309 2.87 -10.87 30.86
CA PHE A 309 3.10 -12.27 31.19
C PHE A 309 4.54 -12.67 30.93
N ASP A 310 5.02 -13.68 31.66
CA ASP A 310 6.39 -14.15 31.54
C ASP A 310 6.56 -15.05 30.31
N LEU A 311 7.70 -14.91 29.64
CA LEU A 311 8.12 -15.77 28.53
C LEU A 311 8.83 -17.00 29.11
N LYS A 312 8.65 -18.16 28.46
CA LYS A 312 9.25 -19.41 28.88
C LYS A 312 10.74 -19.47 28.61
N GLU A 313 11.14 -19.03 27.42
CA GLU A 313 12.56 -18.87 27.02
C GLU A 313 12.73 -17.51 26.40
N GLY A 314 13.54 -16.66 27.01
CA GLY A 314 13.61 -15.21 26.80
C GLY A 314 13.96 -14.65 25.41
N THR A 315 14.05 -15.46 24.36
CA THR A 315 14.39 -15.00 23.00
C THR A 315 13.24 -15.14 22.01
N VAL A 316 12.40 -14.13 21.94
CA VAL A 316 11.33 -14.08 20.93
C VAL A 316 11.93 -13.74 19.56
N SER A 317 11.81 -14.65 18.60
CA SER A 317 12.29 -14.50 17.22
C SER A 317 11.25 -13.87 16.29
N LEU A 318 9.96 -14.14 16.51
CA LEU A 318 8.87 -13.69 15.64
C LEU A 318 7.64 -13.31 16.45
N ILE A 319 6.99 -12.20 16.05
CA ILE A 319 5.65 -11.80 16.50
C ILE A 319 4.80 -11.57 15.25
N LEU A 320 3.67 -12.28 15.14
CA LEU A 320 2.65 -12.04 14.13
C LEU A 320 1.33 -11.73 14.82
N GLN A 321 0.55 -10.83 14.24
CA GLN A 321 -0.74 -10.42 14.78
C GLN A 321 -1.86 -10.69 13.77
N ALA A 322 -2.99 -11.16 14.28
CA ALA A 322 -4.28 -11.20 13.61
C ALA A 322 -5.27 -10.32 14.39
N GLU A 323 -6.47 -10.15 13.91
CA GLU A 323 -7.47 -9.28 14.54
C GLU A 323 -7.79 -9.67 15.99
N ARG A 324 -7.80 -10.98 16.32
CA ARG A 324 -8.24 -11.51 17.62
C ARG A 324 -7.13 -12.04 18.51
N HIS A 325 -5.97 -12.33 17.96
CA HIS A 325 -4.87 -12.96 18.69
C HIS A 325 -3.51 -12.69 18.06
N ALA A 326 -2.48 -12.96 18.81
CA ALA A 326 -1.08 -12.84 18.39
C ALA A 326 -0.35 -14.17 18.51
N LEU A 327 0.55 -14.43 17.57
CA LEU A 327 1.47 -15.55 17.56
C LEU A 327 2.85 -15.06 18.03
N LEU A 328 3.42 -15.75 18.99
CA LEU A 328 4.79 -15.58 19.48
C LEU A 328 5.60 -16.83 19.19
N VAL A 329 6.80 -16.66 18.69
CA VAL A 329 7.76 -17.74 18.51
C VAL A 329 8.97 -17.43 19.38
N ASP A 330 9.32 -18.34 20.28
CA ASP A 330 10.53 -18.28 21.10
C ASP A 330 11.42 -19.52 20.85
N GLY A 331 12.51 -19.65 21.61
CA GLY A 331 13.41 -20.81 21.48
C GLY A 331 12.75 -22.15 21.81
N ALA A 332 11.69 -22.16 22.62
CA ALA A 332 10.98 -23.37 23.06
C ALA A 332 9.86 -23.80 22.12
N GLY A 333 9.26 -22.86 21.36
CA GLY A 333 8.16 -23.22 20.51
C GLY A 333 7.34 -22.06 19.96
N LEU A 334 6.10 -22.36 19.66
CA LEU A 334 5.14 -21.53 18.97
C LEU A 334 3.88 -21.42 19.85
N TYR A 335 3.48 -20.19 20.15
CA TYR A 335 2.38 -19.91 21.07
C TYR A 335 1.43 -18.90 20.47
N ILE A 336 0.13 -19.18 20.54
CA ILE A 336 -0.92 -18.25 20.13
C ILE A 336 -1.63 -17.76 21.40
N PHE A 337 -1.60 -16.44 21.61
CA PHE A 337 -2.21 -15.76 22.74
C PHE A 337 -3.36 -14.87 22.28
N SER A 338 -4.43 -14.79 23.07
CA SER A 338 -5.42 -13.73 22.93
C SER A 338 -4.82 -12.40 23.40
N TYR A 339 -5.42 -11.28 23.02
CA TYR A 339 -4.98 -9.97 23.50
C TYR A 339 -5.30 -9.73 25.00
N GLU A 340 -6.07 -10.64 25.63
CA GLU A 340 -6.26 -10.71 27.09
C GLU A 340 -5.20 -11.59 27.78
N GLY A 341 -4.11 -11.99 27.07
CA GLY A 341 -2.98 -12.75 27.61
C GLY A 341 -3.24 -14.23 27.87
N ARG A 342 -4.36 -14.74 27.38
CA ARG A 342 -4.70 -16.14 27.52
C ARG A 342 -4.01 -16.97 26.44
N LEU A 343 -3.26 -18.01 26.82
CA LEU A 343 -2.73 -18.97 25.85
C LEU A 343 -3.89 -19.73 25.21
N ILE A 344 -4.08 -19.56 23.91
CA ILE A 344 -5.14 -20.22 23.13
C ILE A 344 -4.65 -21.60 22.70
N SER A 345 -3.50 -21.66 22.04
CA SER A 345 -2.94 -22.92 21.53
C SER A 345 -1.42 -22.86 21.43
N SER A 346 -0.80 -24.03 21.43
CA SER A 346 0.63 -24.20 21.19
C SER A 346 0.82 -25.36 20.23
N PRO A 347 0.73 -25.09 18.92
CA PRO A 347 0.85 -26.13 17.92
C PRO A 347 2.24 -26.76 17.91
N LYS A 348 2.26 -28.09 17.78
CA LYS A 348 3.49 -28.89 17.67
C LYS A 348 3.38 -29.80 16.46
N PHE A 349 4.45 -29.89 15.70
CA PHE A 349 4.56 -30.83 14.58
C PHE A 349 5.95 -31.47 14.54
N PRO A 350 6.08 -32.67 13.99
CA PRO A 350 7.37 -33.35 13.88
C PRO A 350 8.37 -32.54 13.10
N GLY A 351 9.60 -32.39 13.60
CA GLY A 351 10.64 -31.63 12.93
C GLY A 351 10.56 -30.10 13.11
N MET A 352 9.68 -29.60 13.97
CA MET A 352 9.59 -28.14 14.25
C MET A 352 10.90 -27.62 14.83
N ARG A 353 11.42 -26.57 14.22
CA ARG A 353 12.59 -25.83 14.66
C ARG A 353 12.23 -24.36 14.78
N ALA A 354 11.98 -23.89 15.99
CA ALA A 354 11.55 -22.53 16.28
C ALA A 354 12.61 -21.47 15.88
N ASP A 355 13.89 -21.82 15.96
CA ASP A 355 15.04 -20.97 15.63
C ASP A 355 15.08 -20.48 14.16
N VAL A 356 14.41 -21.18 13.25
CA VAL A 356 14.45 -20.88 11.81
C VAL A 356 13.15 -20.26 11.28
N LEU A 357 12.13 -20.11 12.13
CA LEU A 357 10.86 -19.53 11.74
C LEU A 357 10.99 -18.01 11.56
N ASN A 358 10.46 -17.51 10.45
CA ASN A 358 10.45 -16.09 10.09
C ASN A 358 9.11 -15.68 9.46
N ALA A 359 8.92 -14.39 9.22
CA ALA A 359 7.68 -13.85 8.66
C ALA A 359 7.37 -14.31 7.22
N GLN A 360 8.33 -14.88 6.50
CA GLN A 360 8.11 -15.40 5.13
C GLN A 360 7.62 -16.86 5.14
N CYS A 361 8.02 -17.63 6.16
CA CYS A 361 7.66 -19.04 6.26
C CYS A 361 6.47 -19.32 7.20
N VAL A 362 5.99 -18.32 7.94
CA VAL A 362 4.84 -18.43 8.84
C VAL A 362 3.84 -17.33 8.54
N SER A 363 2.57 -17.67 8.48
CA SER A 363 1.48 -16.70 8.32
C SER A 363 0.33 -17.01 9.24
N LEU A 364 -0.27 -15.99 9.84
CA LEU A 364 -1.37 -16.07 10.80
C LEU A 364 -2.60 -15.35 10.27
N SER A 365 -3.77 -15.93 10.52
CA SER A 365 -5.08 -15.36 10.31
C SER A 365 -5.96 -15.65 11.53
N ASN A 366 -7.19 -15.14 11.61
CA ASN A 366 -8.09 -15.29 12.75
C ASN A 366 -8.44 -16.75 13.11
N ASP A 367 -8.39 -17.65 12.15
CA ASP A 367 -8.84 -19.04 12.31
C ASP A 367 -7.79 -20.07 11.89
N THR A 368 -6.77 -19.61 11.17
CA THR A 368 -5.78 -20.49 10.55
C THR A 368 -4.38 -19.92 10.71
N PHE A 369 -3.41 -20.78 10.93
CA PHE A 369 -2.03 -20.41 10.66
C PHE A 369 -1.37 -21.45 9.76
N ALA A 370 -0.43 -20.97 8.96
CA ALA A 370 0.28 -21.73 7.96
C ALA A 370 1.78 -21.67 8.22
N ILE A 371 2.45 -22.79 8.03
CA ILE A 371 3.91 -22.89 8.16
C ILE A 371 4.45 -23.62 6.93
N ARG A 372 5.47 -23.05 6.30
CA ARG A 372 6.26 -23.76 5.30
C ARG A 372 7.21 -24.72 6.01
N ASP A 373 7.16 -25.98 5.64
CA ASP A 373 8.09 -27.00 6.20
C ASP A 373 9.52 -26.67 5.73
N LYS A 374 10.47 -26.76 6.63
CA LYS A 374 11.87 -26.54 6.32
C LYS A 374 12.56 -27.79 5.77
N SER A 375 12.08 -28.97 6.12
CA SER A 375 12.62 -30.24 5.61
C SER A 375 12.26 -30.47 4.15
N ASP A 376 11.08 -29.99 3.73
CA ASP A 376 10.63 -29.98 2.33
C ASP A 376 9.93 -28.64 2.04
N GLU A 377 10.64 -27.70 1.45
CA GLU A 377 10.13 -26.36 1.17
C GLU A 377 8.97 -26.32 0.15
N LYS A 378 8.57 -27.47 -0.41
CA LYS A 378 7.37 -27.60 -1.24
C LYS A 378 6.10 -27.82 -0.42
N VAL A 379 6.24 -28.12 0.86
CA VAL A 379 5.16 -28.51 1.74
C VAL A 379 4.78 -27.34 2.65
N ILE A 380 3.48 -27.06 2.74
CA ILE A 380 2.89 -26.09 3.64
C ILE A 380 1.98 -26.84 4.61
N LEU A 381 2.24 -26.71 5.89
CA LEU A 381 1.44 -27.26 6.96
C LEU A 381 0.38 -26.23 7.38
N LEU A 382 -0.85 -26.68 7.51
CA LEU A 382 -2.01 -25.84 7.85
C LEU A 382 -2.58 -26.30 9.18
N PHE A 383 -2.82 -25.35 10.07
CA PHE A 383 -3.33 -25.61 11.42
C PHE A 383 -4.50 -24.68 11.73
N ASP A 384 -5.40 -25.18 12.55
CA ASP A 384 -6.44 -24.36 13.18
C ASP A 384 -5.81 -23.54 14.32
N ALA A 385 -5.96 -22.22 14.27
CA ALA A 385 -5.33 -21.30 15.22
C ALA A 385 -5.88 -21.47 16.65
N LEU A 386 -7.15 -21.83 16.80
CA LEU A 386 -7.80 -21.94 18.10
C LEU A 386 -7.49 -23.26 18.81
N THR A 387 -7.43 -24.36 18.05
CA THR A 387 -7.21 -25.70 18.63
C THR A 387 -5.76 -26.14 18.52
N GLY A 388 -4.96 -25.52 17.64
CA GLY A 388 -3.60 -25.97 17.36
C GLY A 388 -3.50 -27.28 16.58
N LYS A 389 -4.62 -27.83 16.13
CA LYS A 389 -4.66 -29.10 15.39
C LYS A 389 -4.43 -28.88 13.91
N SER A 390 -3.84 -29.86 13.23
CA SER A 390 -3.67 -29.85 11.78
C SER A 390 -5.03 -29.83 11.08
N LEU A 391 -5.15 -29.01 10.02
CA LEU A 391 -6.32 -28.96 9.14
C LEU A 391 -6.25 -30.05 8.05
N GLY A 392 -7.39 -30.38 7.44
CA GLY A 392 -7.45 -31.27 6.27
C GLY A 392 -7.07 -32.72 6.55
N ASP A 393 -7.46 -33.27 7.71
CA ASP A 393 -7.14 -34.64 8.14
C ASP A 393 -5.62 -34.95 8.16
N GLY A 394 -4.81 -33.91 8.43
CA GLY A 394 -3.36 -33.99 8.45
C GLY A 394 -2.69 -33.98 7.09
N LYS A 395 -3.44 -33.78 6.00
CA LYS A 395 -2.87 -33.63 4.66
C LYS A 395 -2.27 -32.23 4.50
N SER A 396 -0.99 -32.19 4.13
CA SER A 396 -0.29 -30.96 3.83
C SER A 396 -0.65 -30.42 2.44
N LEU A 397 -0.56 -29.11 2.26
CA LEU A 397 -0.63 -28.49 0.94
C LEU A 397 0.74 -28.61 0.27
N THR A 398 0.82 -29.33 -0.84
CA THR A 398 2.08 -29.53 -1.58
C THR A 398 2.07 -28.75 -2.87
N HIS A 399 3.14 -27.96 -3.12
CA HIS A 399 3.37 -27.24 -4.38
C HIS A 399 4.40 -27.98 -5.24
N LYS A 400 4.37 -27.75 -6.55
CA LYS A 400 5.32 -28.39 -7.49
C LYS A 400 6.76 -27.93 -7.29
N MET A 401 6.95 -26.66 -6.95
CA MET A 401 8.24 -26.01 -6.73
C MET A 401 8.42 -25.60 -5.28
N GLU A 402 9.65 -25.32 -4.87
CA GLU A 402 9.96 -24.78 -3.56
C GLU A 402 9.25 -23.43 -3.34
N VAL A 403 8.59 -23.28 -2.20
CA VAL A 403 7.86 -22.07 -1.80
C VAL A 403 8.79 -21.15 -1.04
N VAL A 404 8.84 -19.88 -1.39
CA VAL A 404 9.69 -18.86 -0.75
C VAL A 404 8.93 -18.07 0.31
N GLU A 405 7.71 -17.64 0.01
CA GLU A 405 6.89 -16.81 0.88
C GLU A 405 5.44 -17.28 0.87
N ILE A 406 4.79 -17.22 2.02
CA ILE A 406 3.37 -17.58 2.21
C ILE A 406 2.64 -16.44 2.93
N ALA A 407 1.39 -16.19 2.55
CA ALA A 407 0.54 -15.21 3.23
C ALA A 407 -0.93 -15.65 3.21
N LEU A 408 -1.55 -15.69 4.38
CA LEU A 408 -2.99 -15.93 4.56
C LEU A 408 -3.77 -14.62 4.44
N ASP A 409 -4.94 -14.67 3.80
CA ASP A 409 -5.87 -13.55 3.83
C ASP A 409 -6.38 -13.31 5.25
N GLN A 410 -6.74 -12.06 5.56
CA GLN A 410 -7.08 -11.63 6.92
C GLN A 410 -8.59 -11.54 7.15
N CYS A 411 -9.39 -11.43 6.10
CA CYS A 411 -10.82 -11.16 6.15
C CYS A 411 -11.66 -12.34 5.67
N GLY A 412 -12.95 -12.33 6.02
CA GLY A 412 -13.91 -13.33 5.60
C GLY A 412 -14.01 -14.57 6.49
N PRO A 413 -14.95 -15.45 6.20
CA PRO A 413 -15.22 -16.65 7.00
C PRO A 413 -14.11 -17.71 6.82
N SER A 414 -13.95 -18.57 7.81
CA SER A 414 -12.95 -19.64 7.80
C SER A 414 -13.09 -20.63 6.64
N THR A 415 -14.31 -20.79 6.12
CA THR A 415 -14.60 -21.68 4.99
C THR A 415 -14.05 -21.16 3.65
N GLU A 416 -13.86 -19.87 3.54
CA GLU A 416 -13.38 -19.21 2.32
C GLU A 416 -11.91 -18.77 2.40
N ARG A 417 -11.22 -19.11 3.50
CA ARG A 417 -9.82 -18.74 3.74
C ARG A 417 -8.93 -19.11 2.58
N LYS A 418 -8.11 -18.15 2.12
CA LYS A 418 -7.16 -18.32 1.02
C LYS A 418 -5.74 -18.16 1.52
N ILE A 419 -4.83 -18.84 0.84
CA ILE A 419 -3.41 -18.67 1.02
C ILE A 419 -2.78 -18.29 -0.32
N ALA A 420 -2.00 -17.24 -0.31
CA ALA A 420 -1.13 -16.85 -1.41
C ALA A 420 0.27 -17.39 -1.15
N LEU A 421 0.95 -17.84 -2.18
CA LEU A 421 2.31 -18.35 -2.10
C LEU A 421 3.15 -17.88 -3.27
N ILE A 422 4.43 -17.56 -3.01
CA ILE A 422 5.44 -17.24 -4.01
C ILE A 422 6.41 -18.43 -4.07
N ASP A 423 6.63 -18.97 -5.26
CA ASP A 423 7.59 -20.05 -5.46
C ASP A 423 9.00 -19.53 -5.78
N LYS A 424 9.94 -20.43 -5.95
CA LYS A 424 11.34 -20.14 -6.29
C LYS A 424 11.50 -19.41 -7.63
N ASN A 425 10.56 -19.61 -8.54
CA ASN A 425 10.51 -18.94 -9.84
C ASN A 425 9.93 -17.51 -9.76
N ARG A 426 9.58 -17.05 -8.55
CA ARG A 426 8.88 -15.78 -8.31
C ARG A 426 7.49 -15.71 -8.93
N ASP A 427 6.88 -16.85 -9.11
CA ASP A 427 5.49 -16.95 -9.53
C ASP A 427 4.57 -16.92 -8.30
N LEU A 428 3.50 -16.12 -8.39
CA LEU A 428 2.50 -15.97 -7.35
C LEU A 428 1.29 -16.85 -7.63
N TYR A 429 0.94 -17.65 -6.67
CA TYR A 429 -0.21 -18.57 -6.71
C TYR A 429 -1.19 -18.29 -5.59
N LEU A 430 -2.45 -18.66 -5.82
CA LEU A 430 -3.53 -18.59 -4.84
C LEU A 430 -4.23 -19.94 -4.74
N THR A 431 -4.56 -20.37 -3.52
CA THR A 431 -5.34 -21.58 -3.27
C THR A 431 -6.22 -21.42 -2.03
N SER A 432 -7.25 -22.26 -1.92
CA SER A 432 -8.10 -22.33 -0.73
C SER A 432 -7.44 -23.15 0.35
N VAL A 433 -7.58 -22.74 1.60
CA VAL A 433 -7.07 -23.45 2.78
C VAL A 433 -7.93 -24.68 3.08
N ARG A 434 -9.25 -24.55 2.99
CA ARG A 434 -10.19 -25.64 3.22
C ARG A 434 -10.74 -26.17 1.89
N TYR A 435 -10.50 -27.43 1.62
CA TYR A 435 -10.98 -28.15 0.46
C TYR A 435 -11.62 -29.47 0.94
N LEU A 436 -12.94 -29.50 0.91
CA LEU A 436 -13.76 -30.62 1.37
C LEU A 436 -13.45 -31.92 0.58
N GLY A 437 -12.45 -32.70 1.00
CA GLY A 437 -12.16 -34.02 0.43
C GLY A 437 -11.60 -34.05 -1.00
N ARG A 438 -11.19 -32.90 -1.56
CA ARG A 438 -10.66 -32.76 -2.92
C ARG A 438 -9.19 -32.31 -2.93
N GLU A 439 -8.52 -32.44 -4.04
CA GLU A 439 -7.21 -31.85 -4.22
C GLU A 439 -7.34 -30.31 -4.31
N PRO A 440 -6.45 -29.55 -3.62
CA PRO A 440 -6.47 -28.10 -3.65
C PRO A 440 -6.19 -27.56 -5.05
N LYS A 441 -7.07 -26.73 -5.58
CA LYS A 441 -6.84 -26.04 -6.86
C LYS A 441 -5.87 -24.89 -6.65
N ILE A 442 -4.62 -25.05 -7.04
CA ILE A 442 -3.58 -24.03 -6.99
C ILE A 442 -3.58 -23.25 -8.31
N CYS A 443 -3.90 -21.96 -8.28
CA CYS A 443 -4.00 -21.11 -9.47
C CYS A 443 -2.91 -20.05 -9.50
N LYS A 444 -2.19 -19.93 -10.60
CA LYS A 444 -1.22 -18.84 -10.82
C LYS A 444 -1.98 -17.54 -11.06
N ILE A 445 -1.61 -16.47 -10.35
CA ILE A 445 -2.21 -15.14 -10.46
C ILE A 445 -1.21 -14.05 -10.86
N GLY A 446 0.07 -14.30 -10.75
CA GLY A 446 1.13 -13.34 -11.11
C GLY A 446 2.47 -14.01 -11.36
N SER A 447 3.42 -13.23 -11.88
CA SER A 447 4.80 -13.66 -12.15
C SER A 447 5.77 -12.57 -11.75
N MET A 448 7.02 -12.94 -11.46
CA MET A 448 8.12 -12.04 -11.10
C MET A 448 7.85 -11.25 -9.81
N ILE A 449 7.12 -11.82 -8.86
CA ILE A 449 6.78 -11.16 -7.60
C ILE A 449 7.88 -11.42 -6.56
N HIS A 450 8.43 -10.35 -5.99
CA HIS A 450 9.48 -10.44 -4.97
C HIS A 450 8.95 -10.53 -3.56
N SER A 451 7.87 -9.82 -3.26
CA SER A 451 7.20 -9.82 -1.96
C SER A 451 5.73 -9.50 -2.12
N MET A 452 4.91 -9.96 -1.20
CA MET A 452 3.46 -9.79 -1.20
C MET A 452 2.93 -9.44 0.19
N ALA A 453 1.76 -8.80 0.24
CA ALA A 453 1.01 -8.63 1.48
C ALA A 453 -0.49 -8.52 1.22
N TRP A 454 -1.27 -9.09 2.14
CA TRP A 454 -2.72 -8.88 2.19
C TRP A 454 -3.08 -7.61 2.93
N ASN A 455 -4.17 -6.97 2.51
CA ASN A 455 -4.75 -5.88 3.24
C ASN A 455 -5.37 -6.37 4.57
N ASN A 456 -5.32 -5.55 5.60
CA ASN A 456 -5.82 -5.90 6.93
C ASN A 456 -7.35 -5.89 7.05
N ALA A 457 -8.06 -5.12 6.21
CA ALA A 457 -9.50 -4.88 6.30
C ALA A 457 -10.31 -5.46 5.12
N ALA A 458 -9.66 -5.81 4.01
CA ALA A 458 -10.31 -6.36 2.83
C ALA A 458 -9.43 -7.42 2.16
N ASN A 459 -10.03 -8.39 1.45
CA ASN A 459 -9.26 -9.43 0.74
C ASN A 459 -8.65 -8.92 -0.57
N ILE A 460 -7.80 -7.90 -0.43
CA ILE A 460 -7.01 -7.27 -1.49
C ILE A 460 -5.55 -7.67 -1.28
N LEU A 461 -4.90 -8.15 -2.33
CA LEU A 461 -3.51 -8.57 -2.29
C LEU A 461 -2.66 -7.58 -3.07
N CYS A 462 -1.51 -7.20 -2.54
CA CYS A 462 -0.51 -6.45 -3.31
C CYS A 462 0.79 -7.23 -3.44
N GLY A 463 1.52 -6.94 -4.51
CA GLY A 463 2.81 -7.54 -4.80
C GLY A 463 3.73 -6.57 -5.53
N VAL A 464 5.03 -6.73 -5.34
CA VAL A 464 6.06 -5.89 -5.93
C VAL A 464 6.91 -6.70 -6.90
N GLN A 465 7.13 -6.12 -8.07
CA GLN A 465 8.07 -6.55 -9.11
C GLN A 465 9.23 -5.54 -9.18
N ASP A 466 10.26 -5.80 -9.97
CA ASP A 466 11.42 -4.89 -10.09
C ASP A 466 11.06 -3.47 -10.57
N SER A 467 10.05 -3.33 -11.41
CA SER A 467 9.64 -2.05 -11.99
C SER A 467 8.15 -1.75 -11.86
N GLN A 468 7.41 -2.63 -11.20
CA GLN A 468 5.95 -2.51 -11.15
C GLN A 468 5.40 -2.92 -9.79
N PHE A 469 4.46 -2.12 -9.28
CA PHE A 469 3.64 -2.44 -8.12
C PHE A 469 2.25 -2.87 -8.62
N THR A 470 1.84 -4.09 -8.26
CA THR A 470 0.57 -4.68 -8.70
C THR A 470 -0.33 -4.94 -7.51
N VAL A 471 -1.59 -4.58 -7.63
CA VAL A 471 -2.63 -4.85 -6.64
C VAL A 471 -3.75 -5.66 -7.30
N TRP A 472 -4.03 -6.81 -6.76
CA TRP A 472 -5.19 -7.65 -7.10
C TRP A 472 -6.35 -7.20 -6.23
N TYR A 473 -7.28 -6.45 -6.80
CA TYR A 473 -8.44 -5.92 -6.06
C TYR A 473 -9.37 -7.03 -5.57
N TYR A 474 -9.47 -8.14 -6.31
CA TYR A 474 -10.20 -9.32 -5.90
C TYR A 474 -9.50 -10.59 -6.43
N PRO A 475 -8.48 -11.10 -5.73
CA PRO A 475 -7.69 -12.25 -6.18
C PRO A 475 -8.53 -13.51 -6.43
N SER A 476 -9.62 -13.70 -5.67
CA SER A 476 -10.54 -14.83 -5.81
C SER A 476 -11.24 -14.93 -7.17
N THR A 477 -11.14 -13.88 -8.00
CA THR A 477 -11.60 -13.88 -9.39
C THR A 477 -11.06 -15.08 -10.19
N VAL A 478 -9.84 -15.54 -9.87
CA VAL A 478 -9.22 -16.69 -10.57
C VAL A 478 -10.01 -17.99 -10.42
N PHE A 479 -10.82 -18.12 -9.37
CA PHE A 479 -11.68 -19.29 -9.13
C PHE A 479 -13.06 -19.15 -9.75
N ILE A 480 -13.46 -17.94 -10.16
CA ILE A 480 -14.78 -17.57 -10.69
C ILE A 480 -14.72 -17.43 -12.20
N ASP A 481 -13.89 -16.53 -12.68
CA ASP A 481 -13.62 -16.30 -14.09
C ASP A 481 -12.13 -15.96 -14.29
N LYS A 482 -11.35 -16.96 -14.70
CA LYS A 482 -9.90 -16.81 -14.84
C LYS A 482 -9.52 -15.76 -15.88
N GLU A 483 -10.30 -15.60 -16.95
CA GLU A 483 -10.03 -14.63 -18.01
C GLU A 483 -10.30 -13.18 -17.57
N LEU A 484 -11.12 -13.00 -16.53
CA LEU A 484 -11.40 -11.70 -15.96
C LEU A 484 -10.26 -11.18 -15.06
N LEU A 485 -9.42 -12.06 -14.53
CA LEU A 485 -8.37 -11.70 -13.57
C LEU A 485 -7.47 -10.55 -14.06
N PRO A 486 -6.95 -10.51 -15.30
CA PRO A 486 -6.12 -9.40 -15.77
C PRO A 486 -6.83 -8.03 -15.76
N LYS A 487 -8.16 -8.02 -15.84
CA LYS A 487 -8.97 -6.80 -15.80
C LYS A 487 -9.24 -6.29 -14.38
N THR A 488 -9.00 -7.11 -13.35
CA THR A 488 -9.20 -6.75 -11.93
C THR A 488 -7.96 -6.13 -11.28
N LEU A 489 -6.89 -5.91 -12.03
CA LEU A 489 -5.62 -5.43 -11.53
C LEU A 489 -5.56 -3.91 -11.48
N TYR A 490 -4.85 -3.40 -10.46
CA TYR A 490 -4.34 -2.05 -10.41
C TYR A 490 -2.82 -2.10 -10.46
N THR A 491 -2.24 -1.41 -11.40
CA THR A 491 -0.78 -1.36 -11.58
C THR A 491 -0.28 0.07 -11.48
N LYS A 492 0.86 0.22 -10.82
CA LYS A 492 1.57 1.49 -10.68
C LYS A 492 3.04 1.26 -11.02
N ASP A 493 3.68 2.27 -11.58
CA ASP A 493 5.13 2.26 -11.75
C ASP A 493 5.82 2.09 -10.39
N GLY A 494 6.68 1.11 -10.29
CA GLY A 494 7.43 0.75 -9.10
C GLY A 494 8.94 1.06 -9.21
N SER A 495 9.37 1.77 -10.24
CA SER A 495 10.78 2.13 -10.44
C SER A 495 11.38 2.88 -9.24
N GLU A 496 10.55 3.67 -8.52
CA GLU A 496 10.92 4.38 -7.30
C GLU A 496 11.27 3.45 -6.13
N PHE A 497 10.82 2.18 -6.16
CA PHE A 497 11.02 1.25 -5.04
C PHE A 497 12.38 0.54 -5.07
N GLY A 498 13.17 0.75 -6.12
CA GLY A 498 14.47 0.11 -6.29
C GLY A 498 14.39 -1.39 -6.61
N HIS A 499 15.53 -2.06 -6.54
CA HIS A 499 15.60 -3.51 -6.81
C HIS A 499 15.19 -4.32 -5.57
N THR A 500 14.33 -5.31 -5.77
CA THR A 500 13.87 -6.27 -4.74
C THR A 500 13.35 -5.63 -3.45
N PRO A 501 12.39 -4.71 -3.48
CA PRO A 501 11.80 -4.16 -2.28
C PRO A 501 10.97 -5.22 -1.56
N HIS A 502 10.88 -5.12 -0.23
CA HIS A 502 10.08 -6.02 0.60
C HIS A 502 8.88 -5.28 1.18
N ILE A 503 7.68 -5.85 1.06
CA ILE A 503 6.47 -5.28 1.65
C ILE A 503 6.43 -5.64 3.12
N LEU A 504 6.36 -4.64 4.00
CA LEU A 504 6.27 -4.83 5.44
C LEU A 504 4.83 -4.93 5.92
N SER A 505 3.94 -4.12 5.35
CA SER A 505 2.52 -4.10 5.74
C SER A 505 1.65 -3.44 4.68
N TYR A 506 0.39 -3.87 4.61
CA TYR A 506 -0.65 -3.22 3.83
C TYR A 506 -1.86 -2.95 4.74
N VAL A 507 -2.00 -1.71 5.19
CA VAL A 507 -3.03 -1.27 6.13
C VAL A 507 -3.88 -0.18 5.48
N ASP A 508 -5.19 -0.37 5.46
CA ASP A 508 -6.16 0.50 4.81
C ASP A 508 -5.79 0.79 3.34
N THR A 509 -5.38 2.02 3.03
CA THR A 509 -4.93 2.43 1.69
C THR A 509 -3.41 2.50 1.56
N LYS A 510 -2.66 2.28 2.64
CA LYS A 510 -1.21 2.51 2.70
C LYS A 510 -0.44 1.20 2.67
N VAL A 511 0.52 1.10 1.77
CA VAL A 511 1.48 0.00 1.69
C VAL A 511 2.84 0.53 2.09
N ARG A 512 3.45 -0.13 3.08
CA ARG A 512 4.80 0.16 3.57
C ARG A 512 5.78 -0.82 2.96
N LEU A 513 6.82 -0.29 2.35
CA LEU A 513 7.88 -1.05 1.71
C LEU A 513 9.23 -0.75 2.37
N ARG A 514 10.11 -1.73 2.36
CA ARG A 514 11.49 -1.60 2.81
C ARG A 514 12.42 -1.88 1.64
N GLN A 515 13.30 -0.96 1.34
CA GLN A 515 14.36 -1.14 0.34
C GLN A 515 15.52 -1.96 0.89
N ARG A 516 16.42 -2.35 0.02
CA ARG A 516 17.61 -3.14 0.38
C ARG A 516 18.57 -2.41 1.32
N ASP A 517 18.65 -1.09 1.23
CA ASP A 517 19.42 -0.21 2.10
C ASP A 517 18.78 0.00 3.48
N GLY A 518 17.58 -0.57 3.71
CA GLY A 518 16.82 -0.45 4.94
C GLY A 518 15.86 0.74 4.96
N SER A 519 15.87 1.61 3.97
CA SER A 519 14.95 2.75 3.88
C SER A 519 13.49 2.31 3.75
N LEU A 520 12.58 3.09 4.36
CA LEU A 520 11.15 2.83 4.35
C LEU A 520 10.47 3.75 3.34
N LEU A 521 9.70 3.16 2.45
CA LEU A 521 8.88 3.86 1.49
C LEU A 521 7.40 3.57 1.73
N TYR A 522 6.56 4.50 1.28
CA TYR A 522 5.12 4.37 1.35
C TYR A 522 4.50 4.59 -0.02
N THR A 523 3.56 3.74 -0.36
CA THR A 523 2.70 3.95 -1.52
C THR A 523 1.24 3.82 -1.10
N SER A 524 0.35 4.47 -1.83
CA SER A 524 -1.08 4.40 -1.57
C SER A 524 -1.82 3.67 -2.68
N VAL A 525 -2.83 2.92 -2.28
CA VAL A 525 -3.77 2.23 -3.17
C VAL A 525 -5.10 2.98 -3.11
N PRO A 526 -5.79 3.20 -4.24
CA PRO A 526 -7.10 3.82 -4.23
C PRO A 526 -8.10 3.07 -3.35
N PRO A 527 -8.94 3.77 -2.55
CA PRO A 527 -9.82 3.13 -1.56
C PRO A 527 -11.04 2.42 -2.18
N TYR A 528 -11.34 2.66 -3.45
CA TYR A 528 -12.57 2.18 -4.09
C TYR A 528 -12.76 0.67 -4.02
N ALA A 529 -11.68 -0.11 -4.12
CA ALA A 529 -11.76 -1.56 -4.03
C ALA A 529 -12.18 -2.03 -2.63
N ALA A 530 -11.70 -1.39 -1.57
CA ALA A 530 -12.07 -1.70 -0.19
C ALA A 530 -13.56 -1.42 0.07
N PHE A 531 -14.07 -0.29 -0.40
CA PHE A 531 -15.52 0.01 -0.35
C PHE A 531 -16.35 -0.99 -1.14
N LEU A 532 -15.83 -1.45 -2.29
CA LEU A 532 -16.53 -2.47 -3.08
C LEU A 532 -16.64 -3.80 -2.32
N HIS A 533 -15.59 -4.20 -1.61
CA HIS A 533 -15.60 -5.37 -0.72
C HIS A 533 -16.63 -5.20 0.42
N GLU A 534 -16.67 -4.04 1.06
CA GLU A 534 -17.63 -3.71 2.11
C GLU A 534 -19.07 -3.80 1.61
N PHE A 535 -19.38 -3.18 0.46
CA PHE A 535 -20.71 -3.22 -0.12
C PHE A 535 -21.12 -4.64 -0.54
N SER A 536 -20.19 -5.42 -1.11
CA SER A 536 -20.45 -6.80 -1.49
C SER A 536 -20.70 -7.70 -0.28
N SER A 537 -19.94 -7.57 0.79
CA SER A 537 -20.11 -8.37 2.02
C SER A 537 -21.39 -8.04 2.78
N SER A 538 -21.88 -6.80 2.68
CA SER A 538 -23.15 -6.34 3.26
C SER A 538 -24.33 -6.43 2.31
N ALA A 539 -24.16 -7.06 1.14
CA ALA A 539 -25.17 -7.20 0.08
C ALA A 539 -25.79 -5.87 -0.42
N ARG A 540 -25.03 -4.77 -0.32
CA ARG A 540 -25.42 -3.42 -0.77
C ARG A 540 -25.07 -3.22 -2.25
N TRP A 541 -25.68 -3.99 -3.13
CA TRP A 541 -25.34 -4.05 -4.56
C TRP A 541 -25.61 -2.75 -5.33
N GLU A 542 -26.66 -2.01 -4.95
CA GLU A 542 -26.93 -0.70 -5.55
C GLU A 542 -25.83 0.32 -5.26
N ASP A 543 -25.29 0.34 -4.05
CA ASP A 543 -24.19 1.24 -3.68
C ASP A 543 -22.91 0.84 -4.39
N ALA A 544 -22.67 -0.46 -4.56
CA ALA A 544 -21.56 -0.98 -5.36
C ALA A 544 -21.64 -0.52 -6.83
N LEU A 545 -22.84 -0.59 -7.43
CA LEU A 545 -23.09 -0.09 -8.79
C LEU A 545 -22.89 1.43 -8.89
N ARG A 546 -23.36 2.20 -7.91
CA ARG A 546 -23.14 3.66 -7.83
C ARG A 546 -21.68 3.99 -7.75
N LEU A 547 -20.91 3.28 -6.91
CA LEU A 547 -19.47 3.44 -6.79
C LEU A 547 -18.76 3.19 -8.13
N CYS A 548 -19.08 2.09 -8.83
CA CYS A 548 -18.47 1.78 -10.13
C CYS A 548 -18.80 2.83 -11.20
N ARG A 549 -20.04 3.34 -11.23
CA ARG A 549 -20.46 4.42 -12.13
C ARG A 549 -19.73 5.74 -11.82
N PHE A 550 -19.49 6.03 -10.55
CA PHE A 550 -18.75 7.21 -10.12
C PHE A 550 -17.25 7.12 -10.49
N ALA A 551 -16.62 6.01 -10.15
CA ALA A 551 -15.18 5.82 -10.35
C ALA A 551 -14.78 5.63 -11.82
N LYS A 552 -15.69 5.13 -12.68
CA LYS A 552 -15.53 4.91 -14.12
C LYS A 552 -14.25 4.12 -14.48
N LYS A 553 -13.95 3.09 -13.70
CA LYS A 553 -12.77 2.22 -13.91
C LYS A 553 -13.21 0.81 -14.24
N ASP A 554 -12.72 0.26 -15.34
CA ASP A 554 -13.03 -1.10 -15.79
C ASP A 554 -12.61 -2.15 -14.75
N SER A 555 -11.51 -1.90 -14.01
CA SER A 555 -11.06 -2.83 -12.98
C SER A 555 -12.05 -2.99 -11.82
N LEU A 556 -12.79 -1.94 -11.46
CA LEU A 556 -13.83 -2.04 -10.42
C LEU A 556 -15.08 -2.75 -10.94
N TRP A 557 -15.45 -2.52 -12.20
CA TRP A 557 -16.54 -3.26 -12.84
C TRP A 557 -16.23 -4.76 -12.96
N ALA A 558 -14.99 -5.10 -13.32
CA ALA A 558 -14.52 -6.48 -13.37
C ALA A 558 -14.56 -7.15 -11.98
N CYS A 559 -14.12 -6.44 -10.93
CA CYS A 559 -14.24 -6.93 -9.56
C CYS A 559 -15.69 -7.14 -9.14
N LEU A 560 -16.56 -6.16 -9.42
CA LEU A 560 -17.98 -6.26 -9.10
C LEU A 560 -18.64 -7.44 -9.83
N ALA A 561 -18.31 -7.68 -11.09
CA ALA A 561 -18.80 -8.82 -11.85
C ALA A 561 -18.43 -10.16 -11.18
N ALA A 562 -17.16 -10.33 -10.79
CA ALA A 562 -16.72 -11.54 -10.09
C ALA A 562 -17.37 -11.69 -8.71
N MET A 563 -17.45 -10.60 -7.92
CA MET A 563 -18.08 -10.62 -6.60
C MET A 563 -19.57 -10.95 -6.68
N ALA A 564 -20.28 -10.41 -7.66
CA ALA A 564 -21.69 -10.68 -7.87
C ALA A 564 -21.96 -12.14 -8.26
N ILE A 565 -21.14 -12.75 -9.13
CA ILE A 565 -21.22 -14.18 -9.45
C ILE A 565 -20.94 -15.03 -8.20
N ALA A 566 -19.92 -14.70 -7.39
CA ALA A 566 -19.62 -15.42 -6.16
C ALA A 566 -20.79 -15.40 -5.17
N ASN A 567 -21.48 -14.27 -5.08
CA ASN A 567 -22.65 -14.09 -4.22
C ASN A 567 -23.99 -14.47 -4.89
N ARG A 568 -23.96 -15.01 -6.10
CA ARG A 568 -25.13 -15.42 -6.88
C ARG A 568 -26.11 -14.28 -7.22
N GLU A 569 -25.61 -13.06 -7.23
CA GLU A 569 -26.39 -11.87 -7.62
C GLU A 569 -26.26 -11.64 -9.13
N LEU A 570 -27.13 -12.32 -9.87
CA LEU A 570 -27.05 -12.38 -11.33
C LEU A 570 -27.37 -11.05 -12.02
N THR A 571 -28.23 -10.21 -11.41
CA THR A 571 -28.63 -8.92 -11.98
C THR A 571 -27.48 -7.93 -11.98
N THR A 572 -26.78 -7.85 -10.85
CA THR A 572 -25.58 -7.01 -10.72
C THR A 572 -24.45 -7.54 -11.59
N ALA A 573 -24.27 -8.88 -11.66
CA ALA A 573 -23.27 -9.52 -12.50
C ALA A 573 -23.49 -9.18 -13.98
N GLU A 574 -24.73 -9.29 -14.49
CA GLU A 574 -25.07 -8.92 -15.86
C GLU A 574 -24.69 -7.48 -16.19
N MET A 575 -25.11 -6.52 -15.33
CA MET A 575 -24.77 -5.11 -15.50
C MET A 575 -23.27 -4.85 -15.48
N ALA A 576 -22.55 -5.54 -14.61
CA ALA A 576 -21.11 -5.38 -14.48
C ALA A 576 -20.34 -5.95 -15.68
N TYR A 577 -20.71 -7.14 -16.16
CA TYR A 577 -20.13 -7.71 -17.38
C TYR A 577 -20.47 -6.89 -18.64
N ALA A 578 -21.69 -6.35 -18.71
CA ALA A 578 -22.07 -5.45 -19.80
C ALA A 578 -21.24 -4.16 -19.81
N ALA A 579 -20.96 -3.59 -18.66
CA ALA A 579 -20.12 -2.40 -18.53
C ALA A 579 -18.68 -2.59 -19.06
N ILE A 580 -18.12 -3.78 -18.90
CA ILE A 580 -16.79 -4.13 -19.43
C ILE A 580 -16.84 -4.79 -20.83
N ARG A 581 -18.01 -4.81 -21.48
CA ARG A 581 -18.24 -5.31 -22.84
C ARG A 581 -17.99 -6.80 -23.03
N GLU A 582 -18.17 -7.61 -22.00
CA GLU A 582 -18.05 -9.08 -22.05
C GLU A 582 -19.38 -9.74 -22.46
N LEU A 583 -19.79 -9.52 -23.70
CA LEU A 583 -21.08 -9.98 -24.23
C LEU A 583 -21.34 -11.48 -24.09
N PRO A 584 -20.38 -12.40 -24.34
CA PRO A 584 -20.63 -13.83 -24.16
C PRO A 584 -21.02 -14.19 -22.72
N ARG A 585 -20.41 -13.53 -21.71
CA ARG A 585 -20.75 -13.72 -20.30
C ARG A 585 -22.15 -13.21 -19.99
N VAL A 586 -22.51 -12.04 -20.53
CA VAL A 586 -23.86 -11.47 -20.36
C VAL A 586 -24.93 -12.44 -20.93
N HIS A 587 -24.69 -12.98 -22.11
CA HIS A 587 -25.59 -13.97 -22.69
C HIS A 587 -25.72 -15.22 -21.82
N TYR A 588 -24.61 -15.73 -21.31
CA TYR A 588 -24.67 -16.93 -20.48
C TYR A 588 -25.34 -16.66 -19.12
N ILE A 589 -25.13 -15.48 -18.52
CA ILE A 589 -25.81 -15.09 -17.28
C ILE A 589 -27.34 -14.99 -17.54
N ASN A 590 -27.77 -14.44 -18.67
CA ASN A 590 -29.17 -14.39 -19.04
C ASN A 590 -29.77 -15.80 -19.25
N PHE A 591 -29.00 -16.70 -19.83
CA PHE A 591 -29.37 -18.11 -19.90
C PHE A 591 -29.54 -18.73 -18.51
N ILE A 592 -28.64 -18.46 -17.57
CA ILE A 592 -28.74 -18.94 -16.18
C ILE A 592 -29.98 -18.39 -15.48
N LYS A 593 -30.35 -17.13 -15.71
CA LYS A 593 -31.57 -16.51 -15.16
C LYS A 593 -32.85 -17.16 -15.65
N GLN A 594 -32.85 -17.71 -16.85
CA GLN A 594 -34.00 -18.36 -17.46
C GLN A 594 -34.18 -19.83 -17.04
N GLN A 595 -33.21 -20.39 -16.26
CA GLN A 595 -33.31 -21.77 -15.82
C GLN A 595 -34.50 -21.98 -14.88
N PRO A 596 -35.31 -23.04 -15.11
CA PRO A 596 -36.57 -23.26 -14.39
C PRO A 596 -36.37 -23.63 -12.92
N SER A 597 -35.26 -24.31 -12.56
CA SER A 597 -34.98 -24.76 -11.21
C SER A 597 -33.76 -24.07 -10.62
N LYS A 598 -33.73 -23.89 -9.28
CA LYS A 598 -32.60 -23.33 -8.54
C LYS A 598 -31.34 -24.19 -8.67
N GLU A 599 -31.54 -25.50 -8.73
CA GLU A 599 -30.47 -26.50 -8.85
C GLU A 599 -29.82 -26.42 -10.23
N SER A 600 -30.63 -26.25 -11.29
CA SER A 600 -30.13 -26.03 -12.66
C SER A 600 -29.36 -24.70 -12.76
N SER A 601 -29.92 -23.63 -12.21
CA SER A 601 -29.21 -22.34 -12.15
C SER A 601 -27.86 -22.42 -11.38
N LEU A 602 -27.85 -23.15 -10.25
CA LEU A 602 -26.61 -23.39 -9.47
C LEU A 602 -25.59 -24.21 -10.27
N ALA A 603 -26.03 -25.26 -10.94
CA ALA A 603 -25.13 -26.07 -11.76
C ALA A 603 -24.49 -25.25 -12.89
N HIS A 604 -25.28 -24.40 -13.57
CA HIS A 604 -24.71 -23.52 -14.59
C HIS A 604 -23.78 -22.43 -14.04
N LEU A 605 -23.98 -21.96 -12.81
CA LEU A 605 -23.02 -21.10 -12.13
C LEU A 605 -21.70 -21.83 -11.81
N LEU A 606 -21.78 -23.10 -11.40
CA LEU A 606 -20.60 -23.92 -11.22
C LEU A 606 -19.85 -24.18 -12.53
N LEU A 607 -20.59 -24.38 -13.63
CA LEU A 607 -19.99 -24.45 -14.98
C LEU A 607 -19.32 -23.14 -15.39
N PHE A 608 -19.94 -22.01 -15.09
CA PHE A 608 -19.34 -20.69 -15.33
C PHE A 608 -17.97 -20.56 -14.66
N SER A 609 -17.83 -21.13 -13.46
CA SER A 609 -16.56 -21.15 -12.70
C SER A 609 -15.63 -22.32 -13.08
N GLY A 610 -15.98 -23.11 -14.10
CA GLY A 610 -15.19 -24.26 -14.58
C GLY A 610 -15.21 -25.46 -13.63
N GLN A 611 -16.21 -25.57 -12.76
CA GLN A 611 -16.38 -26.67 -11.80
C GLN A 611 -17.31 -27.74 -12.36
N VAL A 612 -16.90 -28.40 -13.42
CA VAL A 612 -17.74 -29.32 -14.22
C VAL A 612 -18.23 -30.52 -13.39
N GLN A 613 -17.37 -31.12 -12.57
CA GLN A 613 -17.74 -32.30 -11.77
C GLN A 613 -18.78 -31.97 -10.70
N GLU A 614 -18.69 -30.78 -10.10
CA GLU A 614 -19.63 -30.30 -9.10
C GLU A 614 -20.98 -29.96 -9.71
N ALA A 615 -20.97 -29.34 -10.89
CA ALA A 615 -22.16 -29.07 -11.66
C ALA A 615 -22.89 -30.36 -12.02
N GLU A 616 -22.16 -31.39 -12.55
CA GLU A 616 -22.72 -32.70 -12.84
C GLU A 616 -23.31 -33.35 -11.58
N ALA A 617 -22.58 -33.36 -10.47
CA ALA A 617 -23.05 -33.93 -9.22
C ALA A 617 -24.33 -33.24 -8.72
N THR A 618 -24.40 -31.92 -8.80
CA THR A 618 -25.57 -31.11 -8.41
C THR A 618 -26.80 -31.50 -9.27
N LEU A 619 -26.64 -31.61 -10.59
CA LEU A 619 -27.70 -32.00 -11.50
C LEU A 619 -28.18 -33.43 -11.22
N LEU A 620 -27.25 -34.37 -10.99
CA LEU A 620 -27.61 -35.77 -10.68
C LEU A 620 -28.33 -35.89 -9.34
N GLN A 621 -27.89 -35.16 -8.31
CA GLN A 621 -28.60 -35.15 -7.01
C GLN A 621 -30.00 -34.55 -7.10
N ALA A 622 -30.21 -33.56 -7.96
CA ALA A 622 -31.50 -32.96 -8.21
C ALA A 622 -32.42 -33.85 -9.13
N GLY A 623 -31.86 -34.93 -9.67
CA GLY A 623 -32.59 -35.81 -10.60
C GLY A 623 -32.73 -35.22 -12.01
N LEU A 624 -31.94 -34.22 -12.37
CA LEU A 624 -31.93 -33.55 -13.67
C LEU A 624 -30.95 -34.27 -14.63
N LEU A 625 -31.27 -35.52 -14.90
CA LEU A 625 -30.34 -36.43 -15.58
C LEU A 625 -30.07 -36.00 -17.03
N TYR A 626 -31.06 -35.55 -17.76
CA TYR A 626 -30.87 -35.06 -19.12
C TYR A 626 -29.90 -33.87 -19.14
N GLN A 627 -30.08 -32.91 -18.27
CA GLN A 627 -29.19 -31.75 -18.18
C GLN A 627 -27.76 -32.16 -17.86
N ALA A 628 -27.53 -33.14 -16.98
CA ALA A 628 -26.18 -33.67 -16.66
C ALA A 628 -25.54 -34.34 -17.89
N ILE A 629 -26.29 -35.02 -18.72
CA ILE A 629 -25.83 -35.61 -19.98
C ILE A 629 -25.54 -34.49 -20.99
N GLN A 630 -26.47 -33.53 -21.14
CA GLN A 630 -26.32 -32.41 -22.07
C GLN A 630 -25.09 -31.56 -21.79
N VAL A 631 -24.81 -31.26 -20.53
CA VAL A 631 -23.61 -30.54 -20.14
C VAL A 631 -22.32 -31.29 -20.59
N ASN A 632 -22.29 -32.60 -20.47
CA ASN A 632 -21.14 -33.38 -20.93
C ASN A 632 -21.04 -33.44 -22.45
N ILE A 633 -22.19 -33.41 -23.17
CA ILE A 633 -22.21 -33.29 -24.64
C ILE A 633 -21.68 -31.94 -25.07
N ASP A 634 -22.13 -30.84 -24.47
CA ASP A 634 -21.73 -29.46 -24.79
C ASP A 634 -20.22 -29.22 -24.50
N LEU A 635 -19.70 -29.88 -23.50
CA LEU A 635 -18.26 -29.87 -23.18
C LEU A 635 -17.42 -30.86 -23.98
N PHE A 636 -18.02 -31.59 -24.92
CA PHE A 636 -17.36 -32.64 -25.71
C PHE A 636 -16.78 -33.80 -24.87
N ASN A 637 -17.27 -33.99 -23.64
CA ASN A 637 -16.93 -35.10 -22.76
C ASN A 637 -17.73 -36.36 -23.14
N TRP A 638 -17.60 -36.81 -24.37
CA TRP A 638 -18.37 -37.85 -24.98
C TRP A 638 -18.40 -39.17 -24.20
N GLN A 639 -17.26 -39.60 -23.64
CA GLN A 639 -17.18 -40.82 -22.86
C GLN A 639 -18.04 -40.76 -21.61
N ARG A 640 -17.94 -39.61 -20.90
CA ARG A 640 -18.72 -39.38 -19.68
C ARG A 640 -20.20 -39.26 -19.96
N ALA A 641 -20.59 -38.58 -21.04
CA ALA A 641 -21.95 -38.49 -21.48
C ALA A 641 -22.56 -39.89 -21.76
N LEU A 642 -21.81 -40.75 -22.48
CA LEU A 642 -22.24 -42.13 -22.76
C LEU A 642 -22.30 -42.98 -21.47
N GLU A 643 -21.34 -42.87 -20.57
CA GLU A 643 -21.36 -43.61 -19.29
C GLU A 643 -22.59 -43.26 -18.46
N LEU A 644 -22.97 -41.99 -18.36
CA LEU A 644 -24.15 -41.54 -17.65
C LEU A 644 -25.42 -42.06 -18.29
N ALA A 645 -25.52 -41.95 -19.64
CA ALA A 645 -26.67 -42.41 -20.40
C ALA A 645 -26.87 -43.94 -20.26
N VAL A 646 -25.81 -44.72 -20.32
CA VAL A 646 -25.85 -46.21 -20.18
C VAL A 646 -26.18 -46.59 -18.73
N LYS A 647 -25.56 -45.95 -17.74
CA LYS A 647 -25.80 -46.23 -16.31
C LYS A 647 -27.27 -46.02 -15.93
N HIS A 648 -27.88 -44.99 -16.47
CA HIS A 648 -29.28 -44.63 -16.17
C HIS A 648 -30.26 -45.16 -17.20
N LYS A 649 -29.79 -45.88 -18.21
CA LYS A 649 -30.61 -46.50 -19.30
C LYS A 649 -31.51 -45.50 -20.04
N THR A 650 -31.04 -44.28 -20.21
CA THR A 650 -31.80 -43.23 -20.89
C THR A 650 -30.87 -42.35 -21.73
N HIS A 651 -31.34 -41.72 -22.80
CA HIS A 651 -30.62 -40.80 -23.67
C HIS A 651 -29.34 -41.35 -24.35
N VAL A 652 -29.21 -42.70 -24.49
CA VAL A 652 -28.09 -43.29 -25.26
C VAL A 652 -28.22 -42.92 -26.73
N ASP A 653 -29.45 -42.94 -27.26
CA ASP A 653 -29.81 -42.45 -28.60
C ASP A 653 -29.37 -40.99 -28.81
N THR A 654 -29.68 -40.13 -27.84
CA THR A 654 -29.34 -38.71 -27.86
C THR A 654 -27.79 -38.51 -27.92
N VAL A 655 -27.04 -39.17 -27.08
CA VAL A 655 -25.56 -39.04 -27.07
C VAL A 655 -24.96 -39.52 -28.39
N LEU A 656 -25.46 -40.64 -28.93
CA LEU A 656 -24.97 -41.16 -30.21
C LEU A 656 -25.30 -40.23 -31.37
N ALA A 657 -26.52 -39.64 -31.41
CA ALA A 657 -26.94 -38.68 -32.42
C ALA A 657 -26.08 -37.42 -32.45
N TYR A 658 -25.88 -36.80 -31.26
CA TYR A 658 -24.99 -35.62 -31.14
C TYR A 658 -23.55 -35.92 -31.50
N ARG A 659 -23.04 -37.10 -31.12
CA ARG A 659 -21.69 -37.53 -31.44
C ARG A 659 -21.54 -37.76 -32.96
N GLU A 660 -22.49 -38.39 -33.63
CA GLU A 660 -22.51 -38.56 -35.06
C GLU A 660 -22.53 -37.23 -35.80
N LYS A 661 -23.39 -36.31 -35.40
CA LYS A 661 -23.49 -34.94 -35.94
C LYS A 661 -22.14 -34.20 -35.80
N PHE A 662 -21.51 -34.31 -34.62
CA PHE A 662 -20.20 -33.72 -34.38
C PHE A 662 -19.15 -34.29 -35.35
N LEU A 663 -19.07 -35.61 -35.52
CA LEU A 663 -18.08 -36.24 -36.39
C LEU A 663 -18.33 -35.89 -37.87
N GLN A 664 -19.60 -35.82 -38.29
CA GLN A 664 -19.98 -35.39 -39.64
C GLN A 664 -19.51 -33.98 -39.98
N THR A 665 -19.58 -33.05 -39.01
CA THR A 665 -19.09 -31.67 -39.16
C THR A 665 -17.60 -31.62 -39.48
N PHE A 666 -16.82 -32.58 -39.01
CA PHE A 666 -15.38 -32.69 -39.24
C PHE A 666 -15.00 -33.71 -40.33
N GLY A 667 -15.99 -34.28 -41.02
CA GLY A 667 -15.77 -35.30 -42.09
C GLY A 667 -15.12 -36.60 -41.56
N ARG A 668 -15.30 -36.93 -40.30
CA ARG A 668 -14.68 -38.10 -39.62
C ARG A 668 -15.76 -39.17 -39.37
N LYS A 669 -15.29 -40.42 -39.38
CA LYS A 669 -16.09 -41.59 -38.97
C LYS A 669 -15.77 -41.99 -37.54
N GLU A 670 -16.75 -42.57 -36.84
CA GLU A 670 -16.54 -43.07 -35.49
C GLU A 670 -15.51 -44.19 -35.46
N SER A 671 -14.50 -44.06 -34.60
CA SER A 671 -13.44 -45.03 -34.43
C SER A 671 -13.42 -45.68 -33.04
N ASN A 672 -14.18 -45.11 -32.09
CA ASN A 672 -14.21 -45.58 -30.71
C ASN A 672 -15.06 -46.87 -30.60
N LYS A 673 -14.46 -47.95 -30.14
CA LYS A 673 -15.09 -49.28 -30.04
C LYS A 673 -16.37 -49.27 -29.17
N ARG A 674 -16.39 -48.50 -28.08
CA ARG A 674 -17.59 -48.37 -27.19
C ARG A 674 -18.76 -47.75 -27.93
N PHE A 675 -18.56 -46.66 -28.63
CA PHE A 675 -19.60 -45.98 -29.40
C PHE A 675 -20.13 -46.88 -30.51
N LEU A 676 -19.27 -47.57 -31.23
CA LEU A 676 -19.64 -48.56 -32.27
C LEU A 676 -20.46 -49.73 -31.69
N GLN A 677 -20.13 -50.20 -30.47
CA GLN A 677 -20.87 -51.26 -29.79
C GLN A 677 -22.30 -50.84 -29.45
N TYR A 678 -22.50 -49.66 -28.88
CA TYR A 678 -23.81 -49.16 -28.53
C TYR A 678 -24.65 -48.68 -29.74
N ALA A 679 -23.99 -48.25 -30.82
CA ALA A 679 -24.67 -47.89 -32.08
C ALA A 679 -25.33 -49.06 -32.79
N LYS A 680 -24.85 -50.32 -32.59
CA LYS A 680 -25.39 -51.52 -33.24
C LYS A 680 -26.81 -51.89 -32.78
N GLY A 681 -27.35 -51.31 -31.69
CA GLY A 681 -28.67 -51.65 -31.14
C GLY A 681 -29.63 -50.46 -31.00
N VAL A 682 -29.22 -49.29 -31.45
CA VAL A 682 -29.97 -48.04 -31.22
C VAL A 682 -30.23 -47.35 -32.58
N GLU A 683 -31.50 -47.16 -32.91
CA GLU A 683 -31.92 -46.39 -34.09
C GLU A 683 -31.92 -44.88 -33.72
N VAL A 684 -31.17 -44.08 -34.48
CA VAL A 684 -31.06 -42.63 -34.31
C VAL A 684 -32.14 -41.95 -35.10
N ASP A 685 -33.18 -41.46 -34.43
CA ASP A 685 -34.30 -40.70 -35.00
C ASP A 685 -34.35 -39.32 -34.30
N TRP A 686 -34.00 -38.26 -35.02
CA TRP A 686 -33.94 -36.91 -34.48
C TRP A 686 -35.27 -36.36 -33.97
N ASP A 687 -36.38 -36.71 -34.63
CA ASP A 687 -37.71 -36.24 -34.24
C ASP A 687 -38.14 -36.85 -32.92
N LYS A 688 -37.86 -38.14 -32.72
CA LYS A 688 -38.11 -38.82 -31.43
C LYS A 688 -37.20 -38.32 -30.32
N ILE A 689 -35.95 -38.02 -30.63
CA ILE A 689 -35.00 -37.48 -29.64
C ILE A 689 -35.43 -36.08 -29.19
N GLN A 690 -35.82 -35.20 -30.12
CA GLN A 690 -36.30 -33.86 -29.78
C GLN A 690 -37.61 -33.92 -28.96
N ALA A 691 -38.57 -34.72 -29.35
CA ALA A 691 -39.79 -34.90 -28.56
C ALA A 691 -39.52 -35.39 -27.15
N LYS A 692 -38.54 -36.31 -26.95
CA LYS A 692 -38.12 -36.82 -25.66
C LYS A 692 -37.49 -35.72 -24.80
N ILE A 693 -36.60 -34.90 -25.41
CA ILE A 693 -35.95 -33.75 -24.75
C ILE A 693 -37.01 -32.72 -24.30
N GLU A 694 -37.91 -32.34 -25.17
CA GLU A 694 -38.98 -31.38 -24.87
C GLU A 694 -39.88 -31.88 -23.73
N MET A 695 -40.22 -33.17 -23.72
CA MET A 695 -40.99 -33.78 -22.64
C MET A 695 -40.31 -33.72 -21.29
N GLU A 696 -38.96 -33.94 -21.25
CA GLU A 696 -38.21 -33.86 -19.99
C GLU A 696 -38.08 -32.41 -19.49
N LEU A 697 -37.79 -31.48 -20.39
CA LEU A 697 -37.75 -30.04 -20.06
C LEU A 697 -39.12 -29.51 -19.60
N ALA A 698 -40.22 -29.99 -20.19
CA ALA A 698 -41.59 -29.64 -19.74
C ALA A 698 -41.86 -30.16 -18.31
N LYS A 699 -41.50 -31.42 -18.01
CA LYS A 699 -41.62 -31.99 -16.66
C LYS A 699 -40.78 -31.23 -15.62
N GLU A 700 -39.61 -30.77 -15.99
CA GLU A 700 -38.77 -29.93 -15.11
C GLU A 700 -39.42 -28.58 -14.81
N ARG A 701 -40.00 -27.92 -15.82
CA ARG A 701 -40.73 -26.66 -15.65
C ARG A 701 -41.95 -26.83 -14.73
N GLU A 702 -42.72 -27.91 -14.90
CA GLU A 702 -43.84 -28.22 -14.03
C GLU A 702 -43.44 -28.51 -12.58
N LYS A 703 -42.33 -29.27 -12.37
CA LYS A 703 -41.79 -29.51 -11.02
C LYS A 703 -41.35 -28.23 -10.36
N ALA A 704 -40.65 -27.35 -11.07
CA ALA A 704 -40.19 -26.07 -10.57
C ALA A 704 -41.39 -25.13 -10.23
N ALA A 705 -42.42 -25.10 -11.06
CA ALA A 705 -43.63 -24.34 -10.80
C ALA A 705 -44.39 -24.84 -9.57
N ASN A 706 -44.53 -26.18 -9.39
CA ASN A 706 -45.13 -26.78 -8.21
C ASN A 706 -44.34 -26.58 -6.92
N ALA A 707 -43.01 -26.52 -6.99
CA ALA A 707 -42.14 -26.22 -5.85
C ALA A 707 -42.28 -24.75 -5.40
N SER A 708 -42.40 -23.81 -6.33
CA SER A 708 -42.59 -22.39 -6.03
C SER A 708 -43.94 -22.10 -5.36
N VAL A 709 -45.00 -22.80 -5.76
CA VAL A 709 -46.33 -22.70 -5.12
C VAL A 709 -46.33 -23.21 -3.68
N LYS A 710 -45.61 -24.31 -3.40
CA LYS A 710 -45.47 -24.84 -2.02
C LYS A 710 -44.68 -23.92 -1.10
N SER A 711 -43.63 -23.26 -1.60
CA SER A 711 -42.83 -22.30 -0.80
C SER A 711 -43.58 -20.99 -0.52
N GLY A 712 -44.45 -20.54 -1.43
CA GLY A 712 -45.29 -19.35 -1.24
C GLY A 712 -46.43 -19.54 -0.24
N VAL A 713 -46.89 -20.79 -0.01
CA VAL A 713 -47.91 -21.12 1.02
C VAL A 713 -47.27 -21.23 2.41
N ALA A 714 -45.99 -21.63 2.52
CA ALA A 714 -45.28 -21.73 3.81
C ALA A 714 -44.89 -20.35 4.39
N GLN A 715 -44.78 -19.30 3.57
CA GLN A 715 -44.50 -17.93 4.03
C GLN A 715 -45.76 -17.12 4.42
N ARG A 716 -46.96 -17.68 4.25
CA ARG A 716 -48.25 -17.06 4.63
C ARG A 716 -48.92 -17.71 5.84
N ARG A 717 -48.20 -18.56 6.58
CA ARG A 717 -48.66 -19.09 7.88
C ARG A 717 -47.80 -18.64 9.03
#